data_52c74e0689810917a62140d5ae67b45a
#
_entry.id   52c74e0689810917a62140d5ae67b45a
#
_cell.length_a   1.000
_cell.length_b   1.000
_cell.length_c   1.000
_cell.angle_alpha   90.00
_cell.angle_beta   90.00
_cell.angle_gamma   90.00
#
_symmetry.space_group_name_H-M   'P 1'
#
loop_
_entity.id
_entity.type
_entity.pdbx_description
1 polymer ?
#
loop_
_entity_poly.entity_id
_entity_poly.type
_entity_poly.pdbx_seq_one_letter_code
_entity_poly.pdbx_strand_id
1 'polypeptide(L)'
;MYRPIFNTRTALVFKHFTRKSYALFNCLGKEVLISTLSVATLTYAKADGISTHDVVENDSLRNQDVKLSEVVVTGAWAPLAEQNPAMIVSVTTADDIHRAATESINDVLKSATGVDVRQRGGFGVQTDISVNGGTFDQTVILLNGINISSPQTGHNAADFPVSLSDIQRIEVLEGASARVFGNPAFSGAINIVTKHKEQSNAFATIEGGSFGTVCGEAGVTINSRNTNNRLSGGISRSDGGTKNSDFIKRRLFYQGNFTTRYADMMWQAGITSQDYGASTFYSAKFDNQYEETRRYIASASAEIRPLGDKRLTISPTIYGHRDYDHYQLTRGMTGAANGENLHRMDVYGASISARLAWAAGQTAAGANIRREHILSTSYGDLLDEDQWHDISGSSRVYDHEGKRTCTSLFLEHNISIGGFRLSAGVMADRNTGLDNSFRFYPGVDASYRPDDHWTVFASWNKAMRIPTYTELYVSSAAQQGSTALKPEKNTTLKAGLRYRRTEWEATVSVLRNYGRDLIDWVYESEESTKYQTLNIGKVDNTGLTLDLSVRPDLLTGCPVFTQLKVSYGYMNQKHTSERDIYKSLYALDYLRHKLSVQLDHRIWSRLTAHWCMRWQQRMNGYHPYAKLDAKLAWDADKYNIYLKADNITNHRYYDIGDVLQPGIWIMAGAKVKIDF
;
A
#
# COMPACT_ATOMS: atom_id res chain seq x y z
N MET A 1 -37.59 51.29 8.96
CA MET A 1 -36.49 52.24 8.63
C MET A 1 -35.23 51.78 9.38
N TYR A 2 -34.44 50.88 8.82
CA TYR A 2 -33.12 50.51 9.35
C TYR A 2 -32.12 50.52 8.20
N ARG A 3 -31.12 51.39 8.28
CA ARG A 3 -29.96 51.45 7.39
C ARG A 3 -28.85 50.53 7.98
N PRO A 4 -28.20 49.67 7.21
CA PRO A 4 -26.99 48.99 7.67
C PRO A 4 -25.75 49.84 7.38
N ILE A 5 -24.88 49.94 8.36
CA ILE A 5 -23.56 50.59 8.30
C ILE A 5 -22.60 49.57 7.67
N PHE A 6 -22.14 49.82 6.43
CA PHE A 6 -21.07 49.07 5.82
C PHE A 6 -19.71 49.68 6.15
N ASN A 7 -18.84 48.90 6.74
CA ASN A 7 -17.51 49.28 7.18
C ASN A 7 -16.51 49.22 5.99
N THR A 8 -15.80 50.31 5.75
CA THR A 8 -14.91 50.56 4.60
C THR A 8 -13.71 49.60 4.46
N ARG A 9 -13.43 48.76 5.43
CA ARG A 9 -12.37 47.76 5.35
C ARG A 9 -12.72 46.50 4.51
N THR A 10 -14.00 46.22 4.31
CA THR A 10 -14.47 45.08 3.54
C THR A 10 -14.37 45.33 2.03
N ALA A 11 -14.38 46.55 1.59
CA ALA A 11 -14.30 46.92 0.16
C ALA A 11 -12.90 46.74 -0.45
N LEU A 12 -11.82 46.83 0.36
CA LEU A 12 -10.45 46.61 -0.13
C LEU A 12 -10.12 45.13 -0.36
N VAL A 13 -10.68 44.25 0.45
CA VAL A 13 -10.49 42.79 0.30
C VAL A 13 -11.20 42.27 -0.98
N PHE A 14 -12.39 42.80 -1.27
CA PHE A 14 -13.14 42.41 -2.48
C PHE A 14 -12.49 42.92 -3.79
N LYS A 15 -11.83 44.08 -3.77
CA LYS A 15 -11.14 44.60 -4.97
C LYS A 15 -9.87 43.79 -5.31
N HIS A 16 -9.23 43.17 -4.33
CA HIS A 16 -8.08 42.30 -4.57
C HIS A 16 -8.50 40.91 -5.05
N PHE A 17 -9.64 40.43 -4.58
CA PHE A 17 -10.19 39.14 -5.01
C PHE A 17 -10.64 39.16 -6.47
N THR A 18 -11.27 40.25 -6.93
CA THR A 18 -11.72 40.38 -8.32
C THR A 18 -10.56 40.49 -9.33
N ARG A 19 -9.44 41.11 -8.98
CA ARG A 19 -8.26 41.21 -9.90
C ARG A 19 -7.54 39.86 -10.09
N LYS A 20 -7.54 38.99 -9.07
CA LYS A 20 -6.95 37.64 -9.21
C LYS A 20 -7.91 36.64 -9.86
N SER A 21 -9.21 36.80 -9.68
CA SER A 21 -10.22 36.01 -10.40
C SER A 21 -10.18 36.28 -11.91
N TYR A 22 -9.84 37.51 -12.35
CA TYR A 22 -9.61 37.79 -13.77
C TYR A 22 -8.35 37.14 -14.34
N ALA A 23 -7.31 36.94 -13.54
CA ALA A 23 -6.11 36.21 -13.98
C ALA A 23 -6.41 34.68 -14.07
N LEU A 24 -7.23 34.14 -13.16
CA LEU A 24 -7.70 32.74 -13.24
C LEU A 24 -8.59 32.51 -14.47
N PHE A 25 -9.48 33.45 -14.78
CA PHE A 25 -10.39 33.37 -15.96
C PHE A 25 -9.63 33.50 -17.27
N ASN A 26 -8.58 34.31 -17.33
CA ASN A 26 -7.73 34.42 -18.53
C ASN A 26 -6.82 33.21 -18.74
N CYS A 27 -6.36 32.52 -17.70
CA CYS A 27 -5.66 31.24 -17.84
C CYS A 27 -6.60 30.14 -18.34
N LEU A 28 -7.81 30.02 -17.76
CA LEU A 28 -8.80 29.01 -18.17
C LEU A 28 -9.43 29.28 -19.54
N GLY A 29 -9.65 30.53 -19.90
CA GLY A 29 -10.32 30.91 -21.15
C GLY A 29 -9.48 30.71 -22.41
N LYS A 30 -8.16 30.75 -22.31
CA LYS A 30 -7.26 30.50 -23.46
C LYS A 30 -7.03 29.02 -23.74
N GLU A 31 -7.11 28.19 -22.75
CA GLU A 31 -6.81 26.74 -22.87
C GLU A 31 -8.04 25.91 -23.31
N VAL A 32 -9.25 26.30 -22.95
CA VAL A 32 -10.49 25.60 -23.36
C VAL A 32 -10.81 25.83 -24.84
N LEU A 33 -10.32 26.91 -25.45
CA LEU A 33 -10.47 27.17 -26.93
C LEU A 33 -9.42 26.45 -27.79
N ILE A 34 -8.30 25.99 -27.20
CA ILE A 34 -7.20 25.33 -27.93
C ILE A 34 -7.38 23.82 -28.00
N SER A 35 -8.13 23.22 -27.07
CA SER A 35 -8.34 21.78 -27.02
C SER A 35 -9.40 21.24 -27.97
N THR A 36 -10.16 22.08 -28.65
CA THR A 36 -11.19 21.65 -29.62
C THR A 36 -10.80 21.82 -31.10
N LEU A 37 -9.62 22.37 -31.43
CA LEU A 37 -9.25 22.65 -32.84
C LEU A 37 -7.79 22.41 -33.18
N SER A 38 -7.14 21.35 -32.75
CA SER A 38 -5.77 21.03 -33.22
C SER A 38 -5.48 19.54 -33.29
N VAL A 39 -6.23 18.81 -34.07
CA VAL A 39 -5.72 17.67 -34.82
C VAL A 39 -5.55 18.12 -36.27
N ALA A 40 -4.60 18.97 -36.53
CA ALA A 40 -3.93 19.14 -37.83
C ALA A 40 -2.90 20.28 -37.76
N THR A 41 -1.72 19.95 -38.27
CA THR A 41 -0.60 20.82 -38.67
C THR A 41 0.38 21.27 -37.60
N LEU A 42 1.47 20.50 -37.48
CA LEU A 42 2.80 20.94 -37.10
C LEU A 42 3.42 21.75 -38.24
N THR A 43 3.77 23.00 -37.99
CA THR A 43 4.86 23.66 -38.71
C THR A 43 5.58 24.67 -37.79
N TYR A 44 6.89 24.66 -37.92
CA TYR A 44 7.91 25.46 -37.23
C TYR A 44 7.70 26.98 -37.29
N ALA A 45 7.99 27.67 -36.19
CA ALA A 45 8.53 29.02 -36.21
C ALA A 45 9.45 29.27 -35.00
N LYS A 46 10.71 29.63 -35.34
CA LYS A 46 11.72 30.21 -34.46
C LYS A 46 11.36 31.66 -34.16
N ALA A 47 11.54 32.14 -32.96
CA ALA A 47 11.61 33.58 -32.69
C ALA A 47 12.68 33.84 -31.63
N ASP A 48 13.57 34.78 -32.02
CA ASP A 48 14.72 35.22 -31.25
C ASP A 48 14.35 36.21 -30.13
N GLY A 49 15.15 36.15 -29.10
CA GLY A 49 15.60 37.07 -28.08
C GLY A 49 14.84 38.36 -27.72
N ILE A 50 14.52 38.46 -26.43
CA ILE A 50 14.53 39.71 -25.66
C ILE A 50 15.10 39.45 -24.29
N SER A 51 16.22 40.15 -24.02
CA SER A 51 16.88 40.23 -22.71
C SER A 51 16.11 41.17 -21.78
N THR A 52 15.85 40.75 -20.57
CA THR A 52 15.55 41.66 -19.45
C THR A 52 16.28 41.21 -18.19
N HIS A 53 16.98 42.19 -17.60
CA HIS A 53 17.78 42.12 -16.38
C HIS A 53 16.99 41.88 -15.12
N ASP A 54 17.59 41.09 -14.27
CA ASP A 54 17.63 41.07 -12.79
C ASP A 54 16.39 41.42 -11.95
N VAL A 55 15.76 40.37 -11.38
CA VAL A 55 15.31 40.41 -10.02
C VAL A 55 15.76 39.07 -9.35
N VAL A 56 16.80 39.20 -8.53
CA VAL A 56 17.23 38.08 -7.66
C VAL A 56 16.27 38.00 -6.50
N GLU A 57 15.30 37.13 -6.58
CA GLU A 57 14.55 36.64 -5.45
C GLU A 57 14.95 35.21 -5.19
N ASN A 58 15.45 34.99 -3.99
CA ASN A 58 15.94 33.70 -3.47
C ASN A 58 14.81 32.66 -3.44
N ASP A 59 14.58 31.94 -4.53
CA ASP A 59 13.63 30.86 -4.65
C ASP A 59 14.39 29.52 -4.55
N SER A 60 14.80 29.18 -3.32
CA SER A 60 15.50 27.92 -3.00
C SER A 60 14.62 26.66 -3.22
N LEU A 61 13.36 26.82 -3.61
CA LEU A 61 12.43 25.74 -3.97
C LEU A 61 12.36 25.48 -5.48
N ARG A 62 13.00 26.32 -6.31
CA ARG A 62 12.91 26.23 -7.78
C ARG A 62 13.89 25.27 -8.43
N ASN A 63 14.91 24.82 -7.73
CA ASN A 63 16.00 23.99 -8.26
C ASN A 63 16.16 22.62 -7.60
N GLN A 64 15.15 22.05 -6.99
CA GLN A 64 15.09 20.61 -6.95
C GLN A 64 14.55 20.17 -8.31
N ASP A 65 15.46 19.88 -9.24
CA ASP A 65 15.20 18.91 -10.30
C ASP A 65 14.62 17.67 -9.64
N VAL A 66 13.31 17.57 -9.58
CA VAL A 66 12.62 16.33 -9.36
C VAL A 66 12.83 15.54 -10.65
N LYS A 67 14.06 15.08 -10.89
CA LYS A 67 14.25 13.87 -11.64
C LYS A 67 13.32 12.89 -10.95
N LEU A 68 12.25 12.51 -11.62
CA LEU A 68 11.48 11.33 -11.26
C LEU A 68 12.53 10.23 -11.15
N SER A 69 13.07 10.06 -9.94
CA SER A 69 14.21 9.21 -9.69
C SER A 69 13.77 7.83 -10.11
N GLU A 70 14.57 7.22 -10.95
CA GLU A 70 14.41 5.84 -11.37
C GLU A 70 14.22 5.03 -10.07
N VAL A 71 13.01 4.48 -9.87
CA VAL A 71 12.62 3.87 -8.61
C VAL A 71 13.34 2.54 -8.50
N VAL A 72 14.26 2.47 -7.58
CA VAL A 72 14.91 1.22 -7.18
C VAL A 72 13.96 0.50 -6.25
N VAL A 73 13.39 -0.60 -6.70
CA VAL A 73 12.63 -1.49 -5.84
C VAL A 73 13.59 -2.19 -4.88
N THR A 74 13.43 -1.92 -3.60
CA THR A 74 14.19 -2.62 -2.57
C THR A 74 13.55 -3.98 -2.32
N GLY A 75 13.84 -4.96 -3.18
CA GLY A 75 13.40 -6.34 -3.00
C GLY A 75 14.26 -7.05 -1.97
N ALA A 76 13.64 -7.74 -1.02
CA ALA A 76 14.36 -8.39 0.05
C ALA A 76 15.25 -9.56 -0.40
N TRP A 77 14.95 -10.20 -1.51
CA TRP A 77 15.56 -11.48 -1.88
C TRP A 77 16.41 -11.43 -3.13
N ALA A 78 15.89 -10.85 -4.22
CA ALA A 78 16.66 -10.56 -5.42
C ALA A 78 16.77 -9.05 -5.53
N PRO A 79 17.93 -8.44 -5.25
CA PRO A 79 18.13 -7.04 -5.52
C PRO A 79 17.99 -6.84 -7.04
N LEU A 80 16.82 -6.40 -7.46
CA LEU A 80 16.58 -5.97 -8.82
C LEU A 80 17.64 -4.92 -9.16
N ALA A 81 18.24 -5.04 -10.32
CA ALA A 81 19.25 -4.09 -10.77
C ALA A 81 18.73 -2.67 -10.56
N GLU A 82 19.54 -1.81 -9.96
CA GLU A 82 19.22 -0.42 -9.59
C GLU A 82 18.61 0.43 -10.71
N GLN A 83 18.49 -0.11 -11.90
CA GLN A 83 18.05 0.56 -13.12
C GLN A 83 17.14 -0.30 -14.00
N ASN A 84 16.48 -1.35 -13.48
CA ASN A 84 15.71 -2.25 -14.34
C ASN A 84 14.19 -2.14 -14.11
N PRO A 85 13.47 -1.29 -14.87
CA PRO A 85 12.01 -1.20 -14.81
C PRO A 85 11.32 -2.27 -15.65
N ALA A 86 11.85 -3.50 -15.69
CA ALA A 86 11.11 -4.62 -16.29
C ALA A 86 9.90 -5.00 -15.41
N MET A 87 9.94 -4.69 -14.12
CA MET A 87 8.78 -4.80 -13.23
C MET A 87 8.05 -3.45 -13.15
N ILE A 88 6.73 -3.52 -13.22
CA ILE A 88 5.88 -2.35 -13.16
C ILE A 88 5.65 -2.04 -11.70
N VAL A 89 6.12 -0.89 -11.29
CA VAL A 89 5.97 -0.37 -9.94
C VAL A 89 5.24 0.95 -10.04
N SER A 90 4.09 1.02 -9.39
CA SER A 90 3.45 2.29 -9.07
C SER A 90 4.06 2.81 -7.77
N VAL A 91 4.49 4.07 -7.76
CA VAL A 91 5.16 4.68 -6.62
C VAL A 91 4.40 5.90 -6.15
N THR A 92 4.10 5.92 -4.85
CA THR A 92 3.60 7.11 -4.16
C THR A 92 4.71 7.65 -3.27
N THR A 93 5.17 8.85 -3.53
CA THR A 93 6.29 9.49 -2.81
C THR A 93 5.86 10.14 -1.49
N ALA A 94 6.83 10.47 -0.62
CA ALA A 94 6.58 11.25 0.60
C ALA A 94 5.87 12.58 0.32
N ASP A 95 6.22 13.25 -0.80
CA ASP A 95 5.59 14.52 -1.18
C ASP A 95 4.13 14.32 -1.62
N ASP A 96 3.82 13.24 -2.34
CA ASP A 96 2.44 12.88 -2.67
C ASP A 96 1.62 12.60 -1.41
N ILE A 97 2.19 11.87 -0.46
CA ILE A 97 1.56 11.58 0.85
C ILE A 97 1.34 12.87 1.65
N HIS A 98 2.34 13.75 1.65
CA HIS A 98 2.23 15.03 2.37
C HIS A 98 1.11 15.93 1.80
N ARG A 99 0.94 15.96 0.47
CA ARG A 99 -0.13 16.75 -0.17
C ARG A 99 -1.51 16.16 0.02
N ALA A 100 -1.63 14.84 0.03
CA ALA A 100 -2.91 14.14 0.05
C ALA A 100 -3.72 14.36 1.34
N ALA A 101 -5.06 14.25 1.22
CA ALA A 101 -6.00 14.24 2.34
C ALA A 101 -6.12 12.83 2.93
N THR A 102 -5.01 12.28 3.45
CA THR A 102 -4.94 10.91 3.96
C THR A 102 -4.73 10.88 5.47
N GLU A 103 -5.33 9.91 6.14
CA GLU A 103 -5.21 9.70 7.58
C GLU A 103 -4.34 8.48 7.91
N SER A 104 -4.22 7.54 6.96
CA SER A 104 -3.51 6.28 7.14
C SER A 104 -2.80 5.84 5.85
N ILE A 105 -1.90 4.88 5.96
CA ILE A 105 -1.25 4.21 4.81
C ILE A 105 -2.31 3.59 3.89
N ASN A 106 -3.38 3.05 4.48
CA ASN A 106 -4.49 2.46 3.74
C ASN A 106 -5.18 3.47 2.82
N ASP A 107 -5.34 4.72 3.28
CA ASP A 107 -5.96 5.79 2.48
C ASP A 107 -5.07 6.19 1.30
N VAL A 108 -3.75 6.22 1.49
CA VAL A 108 -2.80 6.44 0.38
C VAL A 108 -2.97 5.40 -0.70
N LEU A 109 -3.10 4.12 -0.33
CA LEU A 109 -3.27 3.01 -1.25
C LEU A 109 -4.61 3.04 -2.01
N LYS A 110 -5.64 3.68 -1.46
CA LYS A 110 -6.94 3.85 -2.14
C LYS A 110 -6.83 4.61 -3.46
N SER A 111 -5.83 5.45 -3.65
CA SER A 111 -5.62 6.20 -4.90
C SER A 111 -4.76 5.46 -5.92
N ALA A 112 -4.03 4.40 -5.52
CA ALA A 112 -3.17 3.64 -6.42
C ALA A 112 -3.98 2.79 -7.40
N THR A 113 -3.58 2.79 -8.68
CA THR A 113 -4.18 1.96 -9.73
C THR A 113 -3.93 0.48 -9.44
N GLY A 114 -4.90 -0.37 -9.78
CA GLY A 114 -4.79 -1.82 -9.57
C GLY A 114 -4.88 -2.27 -8.10
N VAL A 115 -4.93 -1.35 -7.14
CA VAL A 115 -5.10 -1.67 -5.71
C VAL A 115 -6.55 -1.50 -5.30
N ASP A 116 -7.11 -2.52 -4.68
CA ASP A 116 -8.42 -2.49 -4.03
C ASP A 116 -8.22 -2.48 -2.51
N VAL A 117 -8.74 -1.46 -1.85
CA VAL A 117 -8.64 -1.26 -0.39
C VAL A 117 -10.03 -1.26 0.19
N ARG A 118 -10.37 -2.31 0.91
CA ARG A 118 -11.66 -2.50 1.57
C ARG A 118 -11.50 -2.25 3.05
N GLN A 119 -11.90 -1.07 3.47
CA GLN A 119 -11.79 -0.66 4.86
C GLN A 119 -13.02 -1.10 5.65
N ARG A 120 -12.80 -1.66 6.84
CA ARG A 120 -13.86 -2.08 7.75
C ARG A 120 -14.03 -1.04 8.86
N GLY A 121 -14.78 0.01 8.59
CA GLY A 121 -15.00 1.10 9.54
C GLY A 121 -14.11 2.33 9.28
N GLY A 122 -13.80 3.12 10.32
CA GLY A 122 -12.99 4.33 10.23
C GLY A 122 -11.53 4.06 9.85
N PHE A 123 -10.76 5.13 9.56
CA PHE A 123 -9.35 4.99 9.22
C PHE A 123 -8.53 4.37 10.39
N GLY A 124 -7.52 3.59 10.03
CA GLY A 124 -6.64 2.92 10.99
C GLY A 124 -7.16 1.60 11.55
N VAL A 125 -8.38 1.20 11.21
CA VAL A 125 -8.98 -0.08 11.58
C VAL A 125 -8.68 -1.13 10.51
N GLN A 126 -9.02 -2.38 10.75
CA GLN A 126 -8.83 -3.52 9.86
C GLN A 126 -9.15 -3.20 8.40
N THR A 127 -8.25 -3.53 7.50
CA THR A 127 -8.35 -3.18 6.08
C THR A 127 -7.85 -4.34 5.24
N ASP A 128 -8.69 -4.79 4.31
CA ASP A 128 -8.33 -5.78 3.31
C ASP A 128 -7.70 -5.07 2.11
N ILE A 129 -6.48 -5.44 1.77
CA ILE A 129 -5.73 -4.84 0.66
C ILE A 129 -5.45 -5.90 -0.39
N SER A 130 -5.93 -5.71 -1.60
CA SER A 130 -5.68 -6.62 -2.71
C SER A 130 -5.20 -5.91 -3.96
N VAL A 131 -4.53 -6.65 -4.84
CA VAL A 131 -3.93 -6.13 -6.06
C VAL A 131 -4.46 -6.91 -7.26
N ASN A 132 -4.80 -6.21 -8.34
CA ASN A 132 -5.16 -6.78 -9.64
C ASN A 132 -6.28 -7.84 -9.62
N GLY A 133 -7.32 -7.61 -8.83
CA GLY A 133 -8.47 -8.52 -8.72
C GLY A 133 -8.18 -9.80 -7.95
N GLY A 134 -7.09 -9.85 -7.20
CA GLY A 134 -6.83 -10.88 -6.20
C GLY A 134 -7.59 -10.66 -4.90
N THR A 135 -7.40 -11.54 -3.93
CA THR A 135 -7.87 -11.37 -2.55
C THR A 135 -6.77 -10.77 -1.66
N PHE A 136 -7.13 -10.35 -0.45
CA PHE A 136 -6.18 -9.79 0.52
C PHE A 136 -5.13 -10.83 0.98
N ASP A 137 -5.46 -12.12 1.03
CA ASP A 137 -4.52 -13.21 1.35
C ASP A 137 -3.51 -13.48 0.21
N GLN A 138 -3.75 -12.94 -0.99
CA GLN A 138 -2.92 -13.10 -2.18
C GLN A 138 -1.93 -11.96 -2.40
N THR A 139 -1.91 -10.97 -1.49
CA THR A 139 -1.06 -9.79 -1.56
C THR A 139 -0.03 -9.81 -0.45
N VAL A 140 1.25 -9.63 -0.79
CA VAL A 140 2.33 -9.51 0.20
C VAL A 140 2.49 -8.07 0.65
N ILE A 141 2.59 -7.87 1.95
CA ILE A 141 2.95 -6.60 2.54
C ILE A 141 4.39 -6.65 3.06
N LEU A 142 5.17 -5.69 2.60
CA LEU A 142 6.58 -5.55 2.96
C LEU A 142 6.82 -4.23 3.69
N LEU A 143 7.70 -4.25 4.68
CA LEU A 143 8.27 -3.06 5.32
C LEU A 143 9.78 -3.06 5.10
N ASN A 144 10.28 -2.09 4.33
CA ASN A 144 11.69 -2.04 3.91
C ASN A 144 12.17 -3.36 3.26
N GLY A 145 11.31 -3.98 2.46
CA GLY A 145 11.58 -5.25 1.80
C GLY A 145 11.39 -6.50 2.67
N ILE A 146 11.10 -6.37 3.96
CA ILE A 146 10.85 -7.49 4.87
C ILE A 146 9.37 -7.85 4.86
N ASN A 147 9.05 -9.12 4.60
CA ASN A 147 7.68 -9.62 4.60
C ASN A 147 7.10 -9.62 6.03
N ILE A 148 6.07 -8.79 6.24
CA ILE A 148 5.32 -8.67 7.50
C ILE A 148 3.89 -9.23 7.42
N SER A 149 3.53 -9.93 6.32
CA SER A 149 2.22 -10.57 6.20
C SER A 149 2.04 -11.67 7.22
N SER A 150 0.86 -11.70 7.87
CA SER A 150 0.53 -12.74 8.84
C SER A 150 0.06 -14.02 8.12
N PRO A 151 0.64 -15.19 8.45
CA PRO A 151 0.14 -16.47 7.94
C PRO A 151 -1.21 -16.90 8.53
N GLN A 152 -1.65 -16.26 9.63
CA GLN A 152 -2.96 -16.51 10.21
C GLN A 152 -4.06 -16.05 9.28
N THR A 153 -3.99 -14.79 8.84
CA THR A 153 -4.98 -14.14 7.97
C THR A 153 -4.39 -12.89 7.32
N GLY A 154 -4.80 -12.58 6.11
CA GLY A 154 -4.45 -11.33 5.44
C GLY A 154 -5.20 -10.11 5.97
N HIS A 155 -6.25 -10.26 6.78
CA HIS A 155 -6.98 -9.13 7.36
C HIS A 155 -6.10 -8.22 8.21
N ASN A 156 -5.11 -8.77 8.92
CA ASN A 156 -4.19 -8.03 9.78
C ASN A 156 -2.95 -7.50 9.04
N ALA A 157 -2.91 -7.60 7.70
CA ALA A 157 -1.78 -7.14 6.90
C ALA A 157 -1.54 -5.63 6.99
N ALA A 158 -2.59 -4.85 7.27
CA ALA A 158 -2.55 -3.39 7.37
C ALA A 158 -2.14 -2.85 8.75
N ASP A 159 -1.73 -3.70 9.68
CA ASP A 159 -1.25 -3.30 11.02
C ASP A 159 0.20 -2.83 10.96
N PHE A 160 0.40 -1.61 10.43
CA PHE A 160 1.72 -1.03 10.26
C PHE A 160 2.21 -0.38 11.56
N PRO A 161 3.45 -0.69 12.04
CA PRO A 161 4.04 0.00 13.18
C PRO A 161 4.59 1.38 12.83
N VAL A 162 4.50 1.80 11.56
CA VAL A 162 4.97 3.07 11.02
C VAL A 162 3.83 4.02 10.74
N SER A 163 4.13 5.32 10.71
CA SER A 163 3.20 6.39 10.38
C SER A 163 3.46 6.95 8.98
N LEU A 164 2.56 7.81 8.48
CA LEU A 164 2.77 8.54 7.23
C LEU A 164 4.03 9.42 7.27
N SER A 165 4.41 9.96 8.44
CA SER A 165 5.61 10.77 8.61
C SER A 165 6.92 9.97 8.48
N ASP A 166 6.86 8.66 8.69
CA ASP A 166 8.03 7.77 8.57
C ASP A 166 8.31 7.35 7.13
N ILE A 167 7.32 7.48 6.23
CA ILE A 167 7.37 6.91 4.89
C ILE A 167 8.16 7.81 3.95
N GLN A 168 9.09 7.21 3.22
CA GLN A 168 9.77 7.82 2.08
C GLN A 168 8.97 7.60 0.79
N ARG A 169 8.44 6.39 0.59
CA ARG A 169 7.58 6.03 -0.54
C ARG A 169 6.84 4.72 -0.27
N ILE A 170 5.76 4.51 -1.01
CA ILE A 170 5.06 3.23 -1.09
C ILE A 170 5.18 2.73 -2.52
N GLU A 171 5.60 1.49 -2.68
CA GLU A 171 5.79 0.80 -3.96
C GLU A 171 4.71 -0.27 -4.10
N VAL A 172 3.95 -0.23 -5.20
CA VAL A 172 2.98 -1.28 -5.53
C VAL A 172 3.53 -2.07 -6.71
N LEU A 173 3.83 -3.33 -6.45
CA LEU A 173 4.34 -4.25 -7.44
C LEU A 173 3.19 -5.13 -7.90
N GLU A 174 2.95 -5.14 -9.19
CA GLU A 174 1.82 -5.83 -9.78
C GLU A 174 2.21 -7.17 -10.41
N GLY A 175 1.31 -8.16 -10.27
CA GLY A 175 1.45 -9.48 -10.84
C GLY A 175 2.18 -10.46 -9.94
N ALA A 176 2.33 -11.70 -10.42
CA ALA A 176 2.98 -12.79 -9.70
C ALA A 176 4.49 -12.54 -9.57
N SER A 177 4.93 -12.08 -8.41
CA SER A 177 6.32 -11.68 -8.15
C SER A 177 7.02 -12.63 -7.17
N ALA A 178 6.56 -13.87 -7.07
CA ALA A 178 7.06 -14.84 -6.10
C ALA A 178 8.58 -15.04 -6.15
N ARG A 179 9.19 -15.01 -7.34
CA ARG A 179 10.65 -15.16 -7.49
C ARG A 179 11.47 -14.05 -6.84
N VAL A 180 10.85 -12.89 -6.59
CA VAL A 180 11.53 -11.72 -6.03
C VAL A 180 11.18 -11.51 -4.55
N PHE A 181 9.93 -11.76 -4.15
CA PHE A 181 9.42 -11.43 -2.82
C PHE A 181 8.97 -12.66 -2.01
N GLY A 182 9.14 -13.85 -2.56
CA GLY A 182 8.70 -15.08 -1.92
C GLY A 182 7.27 -15.50 -2.27
N ASN A 183 6.90 -16.65 -1.75
CA ASN A 183 5.73 -17.40 -2.17
C ASN A 183 4.37 -16.70 -2.03
N PRO A 184 4.10 -15.83 -1.04
CA PRO A 184 2.79 -15.20 -0.95
C PRO A 184 2.53 -14.11 -2.01
N ALA A 185 3.53 -13.65 -2.79
CA ALA A 185 3.33 -12.63 -3.83
C ALA A 185 2.61 -13.20 -5.06
N PHE A 186 1.35 -13.57 -4.86
CA PHE A 186 0.49 -14.26 -5.83
C PHE A 186 -0.16 -13.29 -6.82
N SER A 187 -0.77 -12.21 -6.34
CA SER A 187 -1.41 -11.17 -7.16
C SER A 187 -0.57 -9.89 -7.24
N GLY A 188 0.32 -9.68 -6.27
CA GLY A 188 1.22 -8.53 -6.18
C GLY A 188 1.84 -8.38 -4.80
N ALA A 189 2.60 -7.29 -4.63
CA ALA A 189 3.20 -6.91 -3.35
C ALA A 189 3.12 -5.40 -3.14
N ILE A 190 3.05 -4.97 -1.88
CA ILE A 190 3.11 -3.58 -1.47
C ILE A 190 4.30 -3.43 -0.54
N ASN A 191 5.25 -2.59 -0.92
CA ASN A 191 6.45 -2.31 -0.13
C ASN A 191 6.40 -0.90 0.45
N ILE A 192 6.39 -0.81 1.77
CA ILE A 192 6.45 0.45 2.50
C ILE A 192 7.92 0.72 2.80
N VAL A 193 8.47 1.76 2.20
CA VAL A 193 9.87 2.16 2.38
C VAL A 193 9.92 3.37 3.30
N THR A 194 10.63 3.24 4.40
CA THR A 194 10.78 4.31 5.39
C THR A 194 11.97 5.22 5.07
N LYS A 195 11.96 6.41 5.63
CA LYS A 195 13.03 7.40 5.51
C LYS A 195 14.27 6.93 6.27
N HIS A 196 15.43 6.93 5.63
CA HIS A 196 16.66 6.38 6.21
C HIS A 196 17.92 7.27 6.03
N LYS A 197 17.78 8.43 5.39
CA LYS A 197 18.89 9.41 5.18
C LYS A 197 18.36 10.83 5.32
N GLU A 198 17.84 11.16 6.51
CA GLU A 198 17.42 12.52 6.82
C GLU A 198 18.48 13.24 7.67
N GLN A 199 18.50 14.56 7.62
CA GLN A 199 19.24 15.40 8.57
C GLN A 199 18.66 15.24 9.98
N SER A 200 19.45 15.57 11.01
CA SER A 200 18.98 15.55 12.39
C SER A 200 17.80 16.49 12.54
N ASN A 201 16.69 15.96 13.03
CA ASN A 201 15.44 16.72 13.23
C ASN A 201 14.57 16.09 14.31
N ALA A 202 13.68 16.90 14.88
CA ALA A 202 12.57 16.43 15.68
C ALA A 202 11.28 16.98 15.09
N PHE A 203 10.18 16.21 15.18
CA PHE A 203 8.88 16.65 14.75
C PHE A 203 7.80 16.24 15.75
N ALA A 204 6.72 17.00 15.76
CA ALA A 204 5.48 16.65 16.45
C ALA A 204 4.28 17.04 15.58
N THR A 205 3.24 16.20 15.60
CA THR A 205 1.97 16.44 14.89
C THR A 205 0.83 16.21 15.86
N ILE A 206 -0.18 17.08 15.80
CA ILE A 206 -1.45 16.91 16.50
C ILE A 206 -2.59 17.17 15.53
N GLU A 207 -3.61 16.34 15.58
CA GLU A 207 -4.81 16.44 14.76
C GLU A 207 -6.05 16.18 15.61
N GLY A 208 -7.15 16.84 15.27
CA GLY A 208 -8.44 16.60 15.89
C GLY A 208 -9.58 16.86 14.91
N GLY A 209 -10.71 16.19 15.09
CA GLY A 209 -11.82 16.36 14.17
C GLY A 209 -13.08 15.56 14.48
N SER A 210 -13.81 15.20 13.43
CA SER A 210 -15.10 14.50 13.49
C SER A 210 -15.05 13.27 14.38
N PHE A 211 -16.18 12.92 14.98
CA PHE A 211 -16.39 11.71 15.79
C PHE A 211 -15.38 11.57 16.96
N GLY A 212 -15.07 12.68 17.63
CA GLY A 212 -14.13 12.68 18.75
C GLY A 212 -12.72 12.21 18.38
N THR A 213 -12.35 12.31 17.09
CA THR A 213 -11.04 11.85 16.62
C THR A 213 -9.93 12.75 17.13
N VAL A 214 -8.91 12.14 17.71
CA VAL A 214 -7.67 12.80 18.13
C VAL A 214 -6.49 11.92 17.73
N CYS A 215 -5.51 12.54 17.06
CA CYS A 215 -4.26 11.89 16.69
C CYS A 215 -3.08 12.72 17.20
N GLY A 216 -2.09 12.06 17.76
CA GLY A 216 -0.82 12.66 18.17
C GLY A 216 0.35 11.81 17.72
N GLU A 217 1.41 12.44 17.21
CA GLU A 217 2.60 11.77 16.74
C GLU A 217 3.82 12.62 17.04
N ALA A 218 4.94 11.99 17.40
CA ALA A 218 6.23 12.64 17.54
C ALA A 218 7.36 11.73 17.09
N GLY A 219 8.48 12.32 16.70
CA GLY A 219 9.66 11.55 16.34
C GLY A 219 10.91 12.40 16.33
N VAL A 220 12.06 11.71 16.39
CA VAL A 220 13.38 12.29 16.34
C VAL A 220 14.26 11.48 15.39
N THR A 221 15.04 12.18 14.58
CA THR A 221 16.10 11.61 13.74
C THR A 221 17.43 12.19 14.16
N ILE A 222 18.38 11.33 14.43
CA ILE A 222 19.76 11.70 14.75
C ILE A 222 20.67 11.17 13.65
N ASN A 223 21.26 12.07 12.91
CA ASN A 223 22.20 11.76 11.83
C ASN A 223 23.63 12.09 12.30
N SER A 224 24.51 11.11 12.15
CA SER A 224 25.95 11.25 12.42
C SER A 224 26.70 10.79 11.17
N ARG A 225 28.02 10.96 11.13
CA ARG A 225 28.85 10.70 9.95
C ARG A 225 28.52 9.39 9.20
N ASN A 226 28.31 8.31 9.93
CA ASN A 226 28.09 6.96 9.36
C ASN A 226 26.78 6.33 9.81
N THR A 227 26.04 6.95 10.73
CA THR A 227 24.80 6.39 11.29
C THR A 227 23.64 7.37 11.14
N ASN A 228 22.48 6.85 10.87
CA ASN A 228 21.23 7.58 10.97
C ASN A 228 20.25 6.76 11.79
N ASN A 229 19.72 7.33 12.85
CA ASN A 229 18.80 6.67 13.78
C ASN A 229 17.51 7.49 13.86
N ARG A 230 16.38 6.84 13.71
CA ARG A 230 15.06 7.44 13.80
C ARG A 230 14.20 6.68 14.81
N LEU A 231 13.55 7.42 15.70
CA LEU A 231 12.53 6.93 16.61
C LEU A 231 11.27 7.75 16.40
N SER A 232 10.14 7.09 16.23
CA SER A 232 8.83 7.75 16.11
C SER A 232 7.76 6.97 16.87
N GLY A 233 6.74 7.66 17.34
CA GLY A 233 5.62 7.04 18.02
C GLY A 233 4.36 7.90 17.93
N GLY A 234 3.20 7.26 18.06
CA GLY A 234 1.94 7.96 17.95
C GLY A 234 0.77 7.19 18.52
N ILE A 235 -0.29 7.95 18.77
CA ILE A 235 -1.59 7.47 19.21
C ILE A 235 -2.67 8.09 18.34
N SER A 236 -3.69 7.30 18.00
CA SER A 236 -4.89 7.76 17.32
C SER A 236 -6.10 7.12 17.98
N ARG A 237 -7.15 7.91 18.25
CA ARG A 237 -8.44 7.40 18.76
C ARG A 237 -9.59 8.08 18.04
N SER A 238 -10.72 7.42 17.99
CA SER A 238 -12.01 7.96 17.54
C SER A 238 -13.15 7.24 18.22
N ASP A 239 -14.28 7.94 18.39
CA ASP A 239 -15.53 7.32 18.85
C ASP A 239 -16.27 6.60 17.69
N GLY A 240 -15.77 6.75 16.45
CA GLY A 240 -16.29 6.09 15.25
C GLY A 240 -17.43 6.84 14.56
N GLY A 241 -17.50 6.75 13.23
CA GLY A 241 -18.53 7.40 12.42
C GLY A 241 -19.79 6.57 12.21
N THR A 242 -19.79 5.31 12.67
CA THR A 242 -20.91 4.36 12.61
C THR A 242 -21.01 3.59 13.92
N LYS A 243 -22.11 2.81 14.12
CA LYS A 243 -22.30 1.99 15.31
C LYS A 243 -21.12 1.03 15.52
N ASN A 244 -20.60 0.95 16.75
CA ASN A 244 -19.50 0.05 17.16
C ASN A 244 -18.31 0.09 16.17
N SER A 245 -17.83 1.31 15.88
CA SER A 245 -16.69 1.58 15.00
C SER A 245 -15.64 2.48 15.66
N ASP A 246 -15.70 2.59 16.99
CA ASP A 246 -14.69 3.24 17.81
C ASP A 246 -13.37 2.50 17.74
N PHE A 247 -12.27 3.24 17.87
CA PHE A 247 -10.95 2.61 17.89
C PHE A 247 -9.94 3.43 18.70
N ILE A 248 -8.91 2.72 19.15
CA ILE A 248 -7.67 3.30 19.63
C ILE A 248 -6.50 2.54 19.02
N LYS A 249 -5.53 3.26 18.45
CA LYS A 249 -4.31 2.71 17.86
C LYS A 249 -3.10 3.35 18.48
N ARG A 250 -2.10 2.55 18.84
CA ARG A 250 -0.82 2.98 19.39
C ARG A 250 0.30 2.36 18.57
N ARG A 251 1.36 3.12 18.31
CA ARG A 251 2.51 2.65 17.55
C ARG A 251 3.81 3.24 18.08
N LEU A 252 4.87 2.47 17.96
CA LEU A 252 6.25 2.88 18.21
C LEU A 252 7.13 2.21 17.15
N PHE A 253 8.00 2.98 16.54
CA PHE A 253 8.91 2.48 15.50
C PHE A 253 10.32 3.06 15.71
N TYR A 254 11.31 2.19 15.66
CA TYR A 254 12.71 2.54 15.67
C TYR A 254 13.39 1.95 14.43
N GLN A 255 14.22 2.74 13.79
CA GLN A 255 15.06 2.33 12.68
C GLN A 255 16.45 2.93 12.85
N GLY A 256 17.47 2.11 12.59
CA GLY A 256 18.86 2.56 12.52
C GLY A 256 19.52 2.05 11.27
N ASN A 257 20.50 2.79 10.77
CA ASN A 257 21.37 2.34 9.70
C ASN A 257 22.81 2.80 9.95
N PHE A 258 23.76 2.00 9.43
CA PHE A 258 25.17 2.26 9.48
C PHE A 258 25.77 2.02 8.10
N THR A 259 26.42 3.04 7.53
CA THR A 259 26.93 3.03 6.16
C THR A 259 28.45 3.20 6.16
N THR A 260 29.13 2.27 5.48
CA THR A 260 30.56 2.34 5.23
C THR A 260 30.85 2.02 3.75
N ARG A 261 32.13 2.10 3.35
CA ARG A 261 32.58 1.66 2.03
C ARG A 261 32.28 0.17 1.78
N TYR A 262 32.39 -0.67 2.81
CA TYR A 262 32.31 -2.13 2.68
C TYR A 262 30.95 -2.70 3.07
N ALA A 263 30.13 -1.97 3.79
CA ALA A 263 28.83 -2.45 4.25
C ALA A 263 27.83 -1.32 4.48
N ASP A 264 26.59 -1.56 4.10
CA ASP A 264 25.41 -0.83 4.55
C ASP A 264 24.60 -1.77 5.43
N MET A 265 24.36 -1.39 6.68
CA MET A 265 23.57 -2.15 7.62
C MET A 265 22.30 -1.38 7.97
N MET A 266 21.19 -2.08 8.09
CA MET A 266 19.92 -1.54 8.53
C MET A 266 19.30 -2.46 9.56
N TRP A 267 18.72 -1.89 10.61
CA TRP A 267 17.92 -2.60 11.59
C TRP A 267 16.67 -1.80 11.91
N GLN A 268 15.60 -2.50 12.24
CA GLN A 268 14.34 -1.89 12.61
C GLN A 268 13.62 -2.72 13.67
N ALA A 269 12.84 -2.04 14.49
CA ALA A 269 11.93 -2.63 15.45
C ALA A 269 10.66 -1.79 15.55
N GLY A 270 9.51 -2.44 15.68
CA GLY A 270 8.25 -1.74 15.74
C GLY A 270 7.20 -2.47 16.56
N ILE A 271 6.31 -1.69 17.15
CA ILE A 271 5.16 -2.18 17.91
C ILE A 271 3.93 -1.43 17.42
N THR A 272 2.86 -2.15 17.15
CA THR A 272 1.52 -1.56 16.98
C THR A 272 0.51 -2.33 17.81
N SER A 273 -0.47 -1.62 18.37
CA SER A 273 -1.61 -2.16 19.09
C SER A 273 -2.85 -1.41 18.64
N GLN A 274 -3.92 -2.16 18.38
CA GLN A 274 -5.22 -1.62 18.01
C GLN A 274 -6.30 -2.32 18.81
N ASP A 275 -7.26 -1.53 19.30
CA ASP A 275 -8.47 -1.98 19.97
C ASP A 275 -9.64 -1.32 19.26
N TYR A 276 -10.61 -2.09 18.71
CA TYR A 276 -11.68 -1.51 17.91
C TYR A 276 -12.98 -2.31 17.94
N GLY A 277 -14.08 -1.56 17.80
CA GLY A 277 -15.38 -2.11 17.50
C GLY A 277 -15.44 -2.62 16.06
N ALA A 278 -15.93 -3.84 15.88
CA ALA A 278 -15.91 -4.56 14.60
C ALA A 278 -17.35 -4.82 14.11
N SER A 279 -18.16 -3.76 13.98
CA SER A 279 -19.58 -3.88 13.59
C SER A 279 -19.73 -4.55 12.22
N THR A 280 -20.41 -5.69 12.20
CA THR A 280 -20.74 -6.46 10.99
C THR A 280 -19.55 -6.96 10.16
N PHE A 281 -18.32 -6.97 10.72
CA PHE A 281 -17.09 -7.25 9.97
C PHE A 281 -17.09 -8.63 9.31
N TYR A 282 -17.56 -9.63 10.03
CA TYR A 282 -17.54 -11.02 9.54
C TYR A 282 -18.95 -11.58 9.26
N SER A 283 -19.99 -10.88 9.67
CA SER A 283 -21.38 -11.23 9.37
C SER A 283 -22.32 -10.07 9.68
N ALA A 284 -23.28 -9.80 8.79
CA ALA A 284 -24.36 -8.84 9.01
C ALA A 284 -25.23 -9.11 10.26
N LYS A 285 -25.21 -10.34 10.77
CA LYS A 285 -26.00 -10.75 11.94
C LYS A 285 -25.45 -10.24 13.27
N PHE A 286 -24.16 -9.86 13.31
CA PHE A 286 -23.44 -9.50 14.53
C PHE A 286 -22.87 -8.08 14.41
N ASP A 287 -23.51 -7.12 15.04
CA ASP A 287 -23.13 -5.70 14.98
C ASP A 287 -22.38 -5.18 16.21
N ASN A 288 -22.11 -6.07 17.18
CA ASN A 288 -21.40 -5.75 18.42
C ASN A 288 -20.13 -6.60 18.61
N GLN A 289 -19.43 -6.89 17.53
CA GLN A 289 -18.15 -7.58 17.56
C GLN A 289 -17.04 -6.64 18.04
N TYR A 290 -15.98 -7.21 18.59
CA TYR A 290 -14.80 -6.46 19.04
C TYR A 290 -13.54 -7.24 18.70
N GLU A 291 -12.47 -6.50 18.41
CA GLU A 291 -11.19 -7.10 18.11
C GLU A 291 -10.05 -6.25 18.68
N GLU A 292 -9.04 -6.92 19.21
CA GLU A 292 -7.79 -6.35 19.68
C GLU A 292 -6.63 -7.05 18.98
N THR A 293 -5.77 -6.26 18.32
CA THR A 293 -4.55 -6.77 17.69
C THR A 293 -3.31 -6.12 18.28
N ARG A 294 -2.22 -6.88 18.39
CA ARG A 294 -0.89 -6.38 18.76
C ARG A 294 0.15 -7.04 17.87
N ARG A 295 1.02 -6.24 17.30
CA ARG A 295 2.12 -6.71 16.46
C ARG A 295 3.45 -6.17 16.95
N TYR A 296 4.43 -7.06 17.01
CA TYR A 296 5.83 -6.76 17.27
C TYR A 296 6.65 -7.19 16.06
N ILE A 297 7.48 -6.32 15.54
CA ILE A 297 8.38 -6.66 14.43
C ILE A 297 9.82 -6.34 14.82
N ALA A 298 10.77 -7.13 14.31
CA ALA A 298 12.19 -6.79 14.35
C ALA A 298 12.89 -7.39 13.14
N SER A 299 13.86 -6.67 12.58
CA SER A 299 14.74 -7.19 11.54
C SER A 299 16.10 -6.51 11.54
N ALA A 300 17.09 -7.22 11.01
CA ALA A 300 18.39 -6.67 10.70
C ALA A 300 18.87 -7.22 9.36
N SER A 301 19.40 -6.34 8.53
CA SER A 301 19.96 -6.68 7.21
C SER A 301 21.27 -5.95 6.98
N ALA A 302 22.10 -6.52 6.10
CA ALA A 302 23.32 -5.87 5.66
C ALA A 302 23.51 -6.07 4.16
N GLU A 303 24.06 -5.09 3.48
CA GLU A 303 24.63 -5.21 2.14
C GLU A 303 26.15 -5.13 2.27
N ILE A 304 26.84 -6.27 2.20
CA ILE A 304 28.28 -6.39 2.36
C ILE A 304 28.92 -6.38 0.97
N ARG A 305 29.90 -5.51 0.77
CA ARG A 305 30.68 -5.35 -0.46
C ARG A 305 32.14 -5.77 -0.23
N PRO A 306 32.46 -7.07 -0.31
CA PRO A 306 33.80 -7.56 0.05
C PRO A 306 34.93 -6.95 -0.80
N LEU A 307 34.64 -6.56 -2.04
CA LEU A 307 35.61 -5.92 -2.94
C LEU A 307 35.67 -4.40 -2.78
N GLY A 308 34.89 -3.82 -1.86
CA GLY A 308 34.77 -2.38 -1.69
C GLY A 308 34.03 -1.65 -2.81
N ASP A 309 33.43 -2.39 -3.73
CA ASP A 309 32.57 -1.90 -4.82
C ASP A 309 31.32 -2.79 -4.96
N LYS A 310 30.43 -2.47 -5.94
CA LYS A 310 29.16 -3.16 -6.15
C LYS A 310 29.27 -4.40 -7.06
N ARG A 311 30.44 -4.84 -7.46
CA ARG A 311 30.61 -6.04 -8.32
C ARG A 311 30.15 -7.29 -7.60
N LEU A 312 30.49 -7.44 -6.33
CA LEU A 312 30.00 -8.52 -5.47
C LEU A 312 29.32 -7.90 -4.25
N THR A 313 28.04 -8.22 -4.06
CA THR A 313 27.29 -7.84 -2.86
C THR A 313 26.71 -9.08 -2.23
N ILE A 314 26.89 -9.24 -0.91
CA ILE A 314 26.32 -10.33 -0.12
C ILE A 314 25.35 -9.70 0.88
N SER A 315 24.11 -10.17 0.89
CA SER A 315 23.04 -9.56 1.71
C SER A 315 22.42 -10.58 2.66
N PRO A 316 22.96 -10.74 3.88
CA PRO A 316 22.30 -11.49 4.96
C PRO A 316 21.19 -10.65 5.57
N THR A 317 20.10 -11.33 5.95
CA THR A 317 18.95 -10.73 6.64
C THR A 317 18.41 -11.70 7.67
N ILE A 318 18.06 -11.19 8.84
CA ILE A 318 17.28 -11.88 9.86
C ILE A 318 16.03 -11.06 10.18
N TYR A 319 14.92 -11.70 10.39
CA TYR A 319 13.66 -11.02 10.68
C TYR A 319 12.72 -11.87 11.51
N GLY A 320 11.81 -11.20 12.19
CA GLY A 320 10.73 -11.87 12.88
C GLY A 320 9.60 -10.90 13.22
N HIS A 321 8.42 -11.46 13.38
CA HIS A 321 7.28 -10.75 13.94
C HIS A 321 6.45 -11.69 14.79
N ARG A 322 5.76 -11.10 15.77
CA ARG A 322 4.77 -11.76 16.63
C ARG A 322 3.49 -10.96 16.56
N ASP A 323 2.41 -11.64 16.22
CA ASP A 323 1.07 -11.08 16.17
C ASP A 323 0.22 -11.72 17.28
N TYR A 324 -0.53 -10.91 18.00
CA TYR A 324 -1.61 -11.34 18.88
C TYR A 324 -2.93 -10.85 18.29
N ASP A 325 -3.92 -11.70 18.32
CA ASP A 325 -5.26 -11.44 17.85
C ASP A 325 -6.25 -11.97 18.88
N HIS A 326 -7.10 -11.07 19.37
CA HIS A 326 -8.16 -11.35 20.34
C HIS A 326 -9.49 -10.87 19.77
N TYR A 327 -10.31 -11.82 19.37
CA TYR A 327 -11.62 -11.56 18.79
C TYR A 327 -12.73 -11.93 19.76
N GLN A 328 -13.79 -11.10 19.84
CA GLN A 328 -15.01 -11.35 20.58
C GLN A 328 -16.22 -11.20 19.65
N LEU A 329 -17.05 -12.25 19.55
CA LEU A 329 -18.29 -12.22 18.76
C LEU A 329 -19.29 -11.19 19.32
N THR A 330 -19.30 -11.04 20.66
CA THR A 330 -20.04 -9.99 21.36
C THR A 330 -19.10 -9.28 22.31
N ARG A 331 -18.91 -7.99 22.11
CA ARG A 331 -17.99 -7.14 22.88
C ARG A 331 -18.21 -7.28 24.38
N GLY A 332 -17.16 -7.57 25.13
CA GLY A 332 -17.17 -7.77 26.58
C GLY A 332 -17.59 -9.17 27.03
N MET A 333 -17.98 -10.05 26.12
CA MET A 333 -18.27 -11.44 26.43
C MET A 333 -17.04 -12.32 26.17
N THR A 334 -16.54 -12.98 27.21
CA THR A 334 -15.39 -13.88 27.15
C THR A 334 -15.83 -15.36 27.19
N GLY A 335 -14.91 -16.25 26.78
CA GLY A 335 -15.10 -17.69 26.78
C GLY A 335 -15.51 -18.26 25.42
N ALA A 336 -15.14 -19.53 25.20
CA ALA A 336 -15.40 -20.25 23.95
C ALA A 336 -16.88 -20.30 23.57
N ALA A 337 -17.76 -20.49 24.53
CA ALA A 337 -19.20 -20.53 24.31
C ALA A 337 -19.79 -19.21 23.80
N ASN A 338 -19.11 -18.11 24.05
CA ASN A 338 -19.48 -16.76 23.57
C ASN A 338 -18.76 -16.35 22.28
N GLY A 339 -18.04 -17.27 21.63
CA GLY A 339 -17.35 -17.01 20.38
C GLY A 339 -16.08 -16.16 20.51
N GLU A 340 -15.44 -16.17 21.69
CA GLU A 340 -14.12 -15.56 21.90
C GLU A 340 -13.02 -16.44 21.34
N ASN A 341 -12.11 -15.87 20.57
CA ASN A 341 -10.91 -16.52 20.06
C ASN A 341 -9.66 -15.71 20.37
N LEU A 342 -8.58 -16.40 20.74
CA LEU A 342 -7.28 -15.81 21.00
C LEU A 342 -6.21 -16.56 20.20
N HIS A 343 -5.37 -15.81 19.50
CA HIS A 343 -4.31 -16.36 18.68
C HIS A 343 -2.99 -15.64 18.94
N ARG A 344 -1.89 -16.38 18.86
CA ARG A 344 -0.53 -15.85 18.82
C ARG A 344 0.19 -16.45 17.63
N MET A 345 0.57 -15.62 16.68
CA MET A 345 1.31 -16.02 15.49
C MET A 345 2.76 -15.54 15.58
N ASP A 346 3.71 -16.47 15.57
CA ASP A 346 5.14 -16.22 15.57
C ASP A 346 5.73 -16.54 14.19
N VAL A 347 6.45 -15.61 13.60
CA VAL A 347 7.18 -15.80 12.33
C VAL A 347 8.63 -15.41 12.53
N TYR A 348 9.55 -16.32 12.16
CA TYR A 348 10.98 -16.09 12.18
C TYR A 348 11.60 -16.50 10.85
N GLY A 349 12.53 -15.69 10.35
CA GLY A 349 13.20 -16.02 9.12
C GLY A 349 14.63 -15.52 9.06
N ALA A 350 15.41 -16.20 8.24
CA ALA A 350 16.75 -15.79 7.85
C ALA A 350 16.94 -16.00 6.36
N SER A 351 17.59 -15.06 5.71
CA SER A 351 17.94 -15.16 4.30
C SER A 351 19.37 -14.72 4.06
N ILE A 352 19.95 -15.24 3.00
CA ILE A 352 21.22 -14.78 2.46
C ILE A 352 21.10 -14.74 0.95
N SER A 353 21.56 -13.66 0.34
CA SER A 353 21.65 -13.54 -1.11
C SER A 353 23.04 -13.03 -1.52
N ALA A 354 23.46 -13.41 -2.72
CA ALA A 354 24.69 -12.89 -3.33
C ALA A 354 24.33 -12.36 -4.72
N ARG A 355 24.87 -11.20 -5.08
CA ARG A 355 24.76 -10.57 -6.39
C ARG A 355 26.13 -10.35 -6.96
N LEU A 356 26.36 -10.84 -8.18
CA LEU A 356 27.60 -10.69 -8.91
C LEU A 356 27.34 -9.96 -10.24
N ALA A 357 27.95 -8.82 -10.44
CA ALA A 357 28.01 -8.12 -11.73
C ALA A 357 29.27 -8.55 -12.49
N TRP A 358 29.09 -9.03 -13.72
CA TRP A 358 30.15 -9.58 -14.58
C TRP A 358 29.86 -9.30 -16.07
N ALA A 359 30.74 -9.76 -16.95
CA ALA A 359 30.67 -9.38 -18.38
C ALA A 359 29.35 -9.75 -19.08
N ALA A 360 28.67 -10.84 -18.67
CA ALA A 360 27.39 -11.24 -19.27
C ALA A 360 26.16 -10.60 -18.58
N GLY A 361 26.36 -9.73 -17.58
CA GLY A 361 25.28 -9.06 -16.88
C GLY A 361 25.39 -9.16 -15.35
N GLN A 362 24.27 -9.38 -14.70
CA GLN A 362 24.20 -9.48 -13.24
C GLN A 362 23.45 -10.73 -12.83
N THR A 363 24.11 -11.59 -12.04
CA THR A 363 23.52 -12.81 -11.50
C THR A 363 23.27 -12.65 -10.01
N ALA A 364 22.09 -13.01 -9.54
CA ALA A 364 21.74 -13.07 -8.11
C ALA A 364 21.26 -14.48 -7.76
N ALA A 365 21.74 -14.98 -6.61
CA ALA A 365 21.29 -16.25 -6.05
C ALA A 365 21.12 -16.11 -4.54
N GLY A 366 20.23 -16.88 -3.95
CA GLY A 366 20.05 -16.83 -2.51
C GLY A 366 19.16 -17.94 -1.98
N ALA A 367 19.10 -17.98 -0.65
CA ALA A 367 18.30 -18.91 0.12
C ALA A 367 17.57 -18.16 1.25
N ASN A 368 16.39 -18.64 1.58
CA ASN A 368 15.62 -18.18 2.73
C ASN A 368 15.00 -19.37 3.46
N ILE A 369 14.97 -19.28 4.78
CA ILE A 369 14.21 -20.16 5.64
C ILE A 369 13.27 -19.30 6.48
N ARG A 370 11.99 -19.68 6.52
CA ARG A 370 10.94 -19.01 7.31
C ARG A 370 10.17 -20.07 8.09
N ARG A 371 10.08 -19.89 9.40
CA ARG A 371 9.26 -20.71 10.27
C ARG A 371 8.05 -19.93 10.73
N GLU A 372 6.91 -20.55 10.68
CA GLU A 372 5.61 -20.05 11.11
C GLU A 372 5.09 -20.95 12.24
N HIS A 373 4.61 -20.34 13.31
CA HIS A 373 4.14 -21.05 14.50
C HIS A 373 2.94 -20.32 15.07
N ILE A 374 1.77 -20.95 15.07
CA ILE A 374 0.57 -20.43 15.69
C ILE A 374 0.29 -21.19 16.98
N LEU A 375 0.00 -20.47 18.07
CA LEU A 375 -0.67 -20.96 19.24
C LEU A 375 -2.06 -20.34 19.28
N SER A 376 -3.07 -21.15 19.55
CA SER A 376 -4.46 -20.73 19.37
C SER A 376 -5.38 -21.41 20.37
N THR A 377 -6.54 -20.80 20.57
CA THR A 377 -7.67 -21.43 21.28
C THR A 377 -8.56 -22.26 20.35
N SER A 378 -8.20 -22.38 19.03
CA SER A 378 -9.06 -23.06 18.06
C SER A 378 -8.39 -23.42 16.71
N TYR A 379 -7.15 -22.96 16.41
CA TYR A 379 -6.49 -23.18 15.14
C TYR A 379 -5.27 -24.07 15.27
N GLY A 380 -5.22 -25.14 14.48
CA GLY A 380 -4.14 -26.12 14.49
C GLY A 380 -4.57 -27.45 15.08
N ASP A 381 -3.59 -28.26 15.46
CA ASP A 381 -3.78 -29.54 16.09
C ASP A 381 -3.97 -29.34 17.61
N LEU A 382 -4.86 -30.13 18.22
CA LEU A 382 -5.11 -30.09 19.68
C LEU A 382 -3.86 -30.60 20.42
N LEU A 383 -3.44 -29.86 21.43
CA LEU A 383 -2.32 -30.19 22.29
C LEU A 383 -2.75 -31.08 23.47
N ASP A 384 -1.85 -31.90 23.96
CA ASP A 384 -2.03 -32.59 25.24
C ASP A 384 -2.07 -31.56 26.39
N GLU A 385 -2.77 -31.86 27.50
CA GLU A 385 -2.99 -30.90 28.60
C GLU A 385 -1.68 -30.39 29.23
N ASP A 386 -0.64 -31.18 29.25
CA ASP A 386 0.69 -30.81 29.75
C ASP A 386 1.48 -29.88 28.81
N GLN A 387 0.98 -29.68 27.59
CA GLN A 387 1.55 -28.77 26.57
C GLN A 387 0.74 -27.48 26.40
N TRP A 388 -0.33 -27.27 27.15
CA TRP A 388 -1.11 -26.05 27.07
C TRP A 388 -0.32 -24.83 27.53
N HIS A 389 -0.58 -23.70 26.91
CA HIS A 389 0.09 -22.45 27.22
C HIS A 389 -0.87 -21.41 27.80
N ASP A 390 -0.50 -20.84 28.95
CA ASP A 390 -1.28 -19.78 29.59
C ASP A 390 -1.37 -18.53 28.73
N ILE A 391 -2.55 -17.89 28.75
CA ILE A 391 -2.79 -16.60 28.11
C ILE A 391 -2.84 -15.52 29.19
N SER A 392 -1.85 -14.61 29.17
CA SER A 392 -1.77 -13.54 30.15
C SER A 392 -3.03 -12.66 30.12
N GLY A 393 -3.69 -12.51 31.27
CA GLY A 393 -4.91 -11.72 31.41
C GLY A 393 -6.20 -12.41 30.97
N SER A 394 -6.17 -13.70 30.65
CA SER A 394 -7.34 -14.52 30.32
C SER A 394 -7.40 -15.73 31.19
N SER A 395 -8.61 -16.28 31.42
CA SER A 395 -8.80 -17.59 32.01
C SER A 395 -8.68 -18.75 31.00
N ARG A 396 -8.46 -18.43 29.70
CA ARG A 396 -8.27 -19.41 28.65
C ARG A 396 -6.79 -19.74 28.46
N VAL A 397 -6.54 -20.86 27.81
CA VAL A 397 -5.22 -21.34 27.44
C VAL A 397 -5.14 -21.51 25.91
N TYR A 398 -3.96 -21.45 25.34
CA TYR A 398 -3.72 -21.95 23.99
C TYR A 398 -3.62 -23.46 24.07
N ASP A 399 -4.61 -24.15 23.59
CA ASP A 399 -4.76 -25.60 23.56
C ASP A 399 -4.55 -26.20 22.15
N HIS A 400 -4.31 -25.34 21.14
CA HIS A 400 -4.03 -25.74 19.76
C HIS A 400 -2.72 -25.13 19.26
N GLU A 401 -2.05 -25.88 18.38
CA GLU A 401 -0.78 -25.47 17.79
C GLU A 401 -0.72 -25.82 16.30
N GLY A 402 -0.11 -24.93 15.49
CA GLY A 402 0.22 -25.22 14.11
C GLY A 402 1.63 -24.75 13.78
N LYS A 403 2.39 -25.58 13.08
CA LYS A 403 3.78 -25.27 12.67
C LYS A 403 3.99 -25.56 11.19
N ARG A 404 4.67 -24.67 10.49
CA ARG A 404 5.16 -24.95 9.15
C ARG A 404 6.47 -24.20 8.88
N THR A 405 7.31 -24.79 8.05
CA THR A 405 8.58 -24.22 7.65
C THR A 405 8.64 -24.15 6.13
N CYS A 406 8.95 -22.95 5.63
CA CYS A 406 9.17 -22.68 4.23
C CYS A 406 10.66 -22.53 3.98
N THR A 407 11.20 -23.23 2.99
CA THR A 407 12.58 -23.13 2.51
C THR A 407 12.56 -22.77 1.04
N SER A 408 13.13 -21.61 0.70
CA SER A 408 13.14 -21.09 -0.65
C SER A 408 14.55 -20.88 -1.15
N LEU A 409 14.80 -21.24 -2.41
CA LEU A 409 16.04 -20.97 -3.14
C LEU A 409 15.68 -20.16 -4.38
N PHE A 410 16.49 -19.18 -4.74
CA PHE A 410 16.28 -18.43 -5.97
C PHE A 410 17.57 -18.26 -6.76
N LEU A 411 17.40 -18.19 -8.09
CA LEU A 411 18.43 -17.82 -9.05
C LEU A 411 17.81 -16.86 -10.06
N GLU A 412 18.47 -15.75 -10.31
CA GLU A 412 18.06 -14.73 -11.28
C GLU A 412 19.27 -14.22 -12.07
N HIS A 413 19.08 -13.96 -13.36
CA HIS A 413 20.07 -13.33 -14.21
C HIS A 413 19.46 -12.17 -14.98
N ASN A 414 20.15 -11.01 -14.94
CA ASN A 414 19.77 -9.78 -15.57
C ASN A 414 20.78 -9.39 -16.64
N ILE A 415 20.29 -9.13 -17.85
CA ILE A 415 21.09 -8.73 -19.02
C ILE A 415 20.63 -7.33 -19.45
N SER A 416 21.59 -6.46 -19.75
CA SER A 416 21.32 -5.14 -20.32
C SER A 416 22.20 -4.96 -21.56
N ILE A 417 21.59 -4.77 -22.73
CA ILE A 417 22.27 -4.58 -24.04
C ILE A 417 21.62 -3.40 -24.75
N GLY A 418 22.34 -2.28 -24.82
CA GLY A 418 21.77 -1.05 -25.33
C GLY A 418 20.52 -0.62 -24.55
N GLY A 419 19.42 -0.38 -25.28
CA GLY A 419 18.10 -0.07 -24.67
C GLY A 419 17.32 -1.31 -24.20
N PHE A 420 17.77 -2.53 -24.49
CA PHE A 420 17.07 -3.76 -24.11
C PHE A 420 17.54 -4.27 -22.75
N ARG A 421 16.60 -4.69 -21.91
CA ARG A 421 16.85 -5.29 -20.61
C ARG A 421 15.99 -6.54 -20.47
N LEU A 422 16.59 -7.61 -19.95
CA LEU A 422 15.95 -8.89 -19.69
C LEU A 422 16.32 -9.37 -18.29
N SER A 423 15.33 -9.77 -17.52
CA SER A 423 15.48 -10.47 -16.25
C SER A 423 14.80 -11.83 -16.35
N ALA A 424 15.53 -12.89 -16.09
CA ALA A 424 14.99 -14.24 -16.06
C ALA A 424 15.44 -14.95 -14.79
N GLY A 425 14.53 -15.68 -14.15
CA GLY A 425 14.86 -16.36 -12.91
C GLY A 425 13.86 -17.44 -12.54
N VAL A 426 14.23 -18.18 -11.52
CA VAL A 426 13.40 -19.24 -10.93
C VAL A 426 13.53 -19.21 -9.42
N MET A 427 12.43 -19.39 -8.73
CA MET A 427 12.40 -19.72 -7.32
C MET A 427 11.97 -21.17 -7.14
N ALA A 428 12.67 -21.90 -6.28
CA ALA A 428 12.29 -23.23 -5.81
C ALA A 428 11.86 -23.09 -4.35
N ASP A 429 10.66 -23.53 -4.02
CA ASP A 429 10.08 -23.43 -2.69
C ASP A 429 9.60 -24.78 -2.18
N ARG A 430 9.83 -25.02 -0.90
CA ARG A 430 9.39 -26.21 -0.16
C ARG A 430 8.74 -25.80 1.13
N ASN A 431 7.56 -26.36 1.44
CA ASN A 431 6.81 -26.05 2.63
C ASN A 431 6.33 -27.33 3.35
N THR A 432 6.62 -27.44 4.65
CA THR A 432 6.24 -28.60 5.46
C THR A 432 4.73 -28.69 5.74
N GLY A 433 3.97 -27.60 5.54
CA GLY A 433 2.50 -27.61 5.58
C GLY A 433 1.84 -28.20 4.32
N LEU A 434 2.65 -28.66 3.37
CA LEU A 434 2.26 -29.39 2.18
C LEU A 434 2.99 -30.77 2.16
N ASP A 435 3.15 -31.34 0.98
CA ASP A 435 3.88 -32.61 0.78
C ASP A 435 5.41 -32.50 0.94
N ASN A 436 5.91 -31.34 1.38
CA ASN A 436 7.33 -31.07 1.60
C ASN A 436 8.24 -31.26 0.37
N SER A 437 7.69 -31.22 -0.85
CA SER A 437 8.44 -31.27 -2.10
C SER A 437 8.77 -29.88 -2.62
N PHE A 438 9.87 -29.76 -3.39
CA PHE A 438 10.21 -28.51 -4.06
C PHE A 438 9.28 -28.25 -5.24
N ARG A 439 8.76 -27.00 -5.32
CA ARG A 439 7.98 -26.47 -6.42
C ARG A 439 8.69 -25.30 -7.05
N PHE A 440 8.58 -25.15 -8.37
CA PHE A 440 9.36 -24.19 -9.14
C PHE A 440 8.47 -23.09 -9.72
N TYR A 441 8.90 -21.84 -9.53
CA TYR A 441 8.20 -20.63 -9.99
C TYR A 441 9.13 -19.82 -10.90
N PRO A 442 9.14 -20.13 -12.21
CA PRO A 442 9.92 -19.37 -13.18
C PRO A 442 9.23 -18.05 -13.49
N GLY A 443 10.05 -17.07 -13.90
CA GLY A 443 9.57 -15.81 -14.42
C GLY A 443 10.57 -15.12 -15.32
N VAL A 444 10.04 -14.32 -16.22
CA VAL A 444 10.81 -13.52 -17.18
C VAL A 444 10.16 -12.14 -17.29
N ASP A 445 10.99 -11.10 -17.19
CA ASP A 445 10.60 -9.72 -17.42
C ASP A 445 11.54 -9.12 -18.47
N ALA A 446 10.98 -8.40 -19.44
CA ALA A 446 11.73 -7.74 -20.49
C ALA A 446 11.27 -6.30 -20.64
N SER A 447 12.20 -5.41 -20.94
CA SER A 447 11.89 -4.03 -21.33
C SER A 447 12.81 -3.54 -22.42
N TYR A 448 12.30 -2.62 -23.26
CA TYR A 448 13.04 -2.00 -24.31
C TYR A 448 12.81 -0.48 -24.31
N ARG A 449 13.90 0.29 -24.30
CA ARG A 449 13.91 1.74 -24.40
C ARG A 449 14.50 2.11 -25.76
N PRO A 450 13.66 2.43 -26.76
CA PRO A 450 14.16 2.88 -28.06
C PRO A 450 14.83 4.26 -27.96
N ASP A 451 14.38 5.10 -27.04
CA ASP A 451 14.90 6.42 -26.73
C ASP A 451 14.69 6.79 -25.25
N ASP A 452 15.03 8.01 -24.84
CA ASP A 452 14.91 8.48 -23.45
C ASP A 452 13.46 8.68 -22.98
N HIS A 453 12.49 8.66 -23.89
CA HIS A 453 11.08 8.92 -23.59
C HIS A 453 10.24 7.66 -23.52
N TRP A 454 10.46 6.70 -24.41
CA TRP A 454 9.64 5.50 -24.53
C TRP A 454 10.23 4.31 -23.78
N THR A 455 9.35 3.56 -23.13
CA THR A 455 9.68 2.25 -22.57
C THR A 455 8.54 1.29 -22.88
N VAL A 456 8.86 0.21 -23.59
CA VAL A 456 7.97 -0.95 -23.79
C VAL A 456 8.40 -2.03 -22.82
N PHE A 457 7.46 -2.72 -22.18
CA PHE A 457 7.75 -3.78 -21.22
C PHE A 457 6.77 -4.94 -21.34
N ALA A 458 7.25 -6.13 -21.01
CA ALA A 458 6.43 -7.35 -20.89
C ALA A 458 6.96 -8.25 -19.80
N SER A 459 6.07 -8.99 -19.14
CA SER A 459 6.42 -9.96 -18.11
C SER A 459 5.57 -11.22 -18.18
N TRP A 460 6.17 -12.34 -17.78
CA TRP A 460 5.53 -13.64 -17.56
C TRP A 460 6.06 -14.23 -16.27
N ASN A 461 5.19 -14.48 -15.28
CA ASN A 461 5.60 -14.98 -13.98
C ASN A 461 4.59 -15.99 -13.44
N LYS A 462 5.09 -16.98 -12.67
CA LYS A 462 4.29 -17.95 -11.93
C LYS A 462 4.43 -17.73 -10.43
N ALA A 463 3.33 -17.97 -9.70
CA ALA A 463 3.29 -17.94 -8.24
C ALA A 463 2.33 -19.00 -7.68
N MET A 464 2.47 -19.29 -6.40
CA MET A 464 1.58 -20.14 -5.62
C MET A 464 1.30 -19.45 -4.28
N ARG A 465 0.12 -19.71 -3.69
CA ARG A 465 -0.19 -19.36 -2.31
C ARG A 465 -0.69 -20.61 -1.57
N ILE A 466 -0.20 -20.80 -0.37
CA ILE A 466 -0.71 -21.82 0.55
C ILE A 466 -1.86 -21.25 1.36
N PRO A 467 -2.83 -22.08 1.81
CA PRO A 467 -3.92 -21.62 2.67
C PRO A 467 -3.42 -20.99 3.97
N THR A 468 -4.13 -19.98 4.46
CA THR A 468 -3.91 -19.37 5.77
C THR A 468 -4.41 -20.29 6.89
N TYR A 469 -3.98 -20.03 8.13
CA TYR A 469 -4.51 -20.83 9.26
C TYR A 469 -6.00 -20.59 9.49
N THR A 470 -6.51 -19.38 9.23
CA THR A 470 -7.94 -19.09 9.29
C THR A 470 -8.73 -19.90 8.25
N GLU A 471 -8.25 -19.95 6.99
CA GLU A 471 -8.90 -20.73 5.95
C GLU A 471 -8.94 -22.22 6.26
N LEU A 472 -7.92 -22.74 6.96
CA LEU A 472 -7.84 -24.17 7.32
C LEU A 472 -8.71 -24.53 8.52
N TYR A 473 -8.74 -23.68 9.57
CA TYR A 473 -9.16 -24.14 10.90
C TYR A 473 -10.33 -23.38 11.52
N VAL A 474 -10.72 -22.21 11.00
CA VAL A 474 -11.81 -21.44 11.63
C VAL A 474 -13.08 -22.28 11.76
N SER A 475 -13.70 -22.22 12.92
CA SER A 475 -15.03 -22.80 13.18
C SER A 475 -15.81 -21.81 14.05
N SER A 476 -16.76 -21.11 13.42
CA SER A 476 -17.56 -20.08 14.07
C SER A 476 -19.03 -20.20 13.72
N ALA A 477 -19.86 -19.32 14.28
CA ALA A 477 -21.28 -19.22 13.91
C ALA A 477 -21.49 -18.84 12.44
N ALA A 478 -20.52 -18.16 11.81
CA ALA A 478 -20.64 -17.61 10.45
C ALA A 478 -19.75 -18.32 9.43
N GLN A 479 -18.67 -18.99 9.84
CA GLN A 479 -17.61 -19.48 8.96
C GLN A 479 -17.12 -20.87 9.38
N GLN A 480 -16.74 -21.67 8.37
CA GLN A 480 -16.16 -23.01 8.56
C GLN A 480 -14.97 -23.20 7.62
N GLY A 481 -13.78 -23.39 8.18
CA GLY A 481 -12.53 -23.71 7.47
C GLY A 481 -12.49 -25.16 6.99
N SER A 482 -11.50 -25.45 6.13
CA SER A 482 -11.28 -26.79 5.58
C SER A 482 -9.80 -27.13 5.48
N THR A 483 -9.37 -28.23 6.12
CA THR A 483 -8.01 -28.78 6.00
C THR A 483 -7.74 -29.50 4.66
N ALA A 484 -8.79 -29.71 3.83
CA ALA A 484 -8.68 -30.33 2.51
C ALA A 484 -8.31 -29.34 1.40
N LEU A 485 -8.05 -28.07 1.72
CA LEU A 485 -7.71 -27.05 0.74
C LEU A 485 -6.38 -27.35 0.03
N LYS A 486 -6.40 -27.13 -1.28
CA LYS A 486 -5.21 -27.18 -2.14
C LYS A 486 -4.58 -25.80 -2.27
N PRO A 487 -3.25 -25.70 -2.45
CA PRO A 487 -2.60 -24.44 -2.75
C PRO A 487 -3.12 -23.82 -4.05
N GLU A 488 -3.31 -22.51 -4.03
CA GLU A 488 -3.63 -21.74 -5.23
C GLU A 488 -2.43 -21.58 -6.15
N LYS A 489 -2.67 -21.50 -7.46
CA LYS A 489 -1.65 -21.31 -8.49
C LYS A 489 -2.03 -20.16 -9.40
N ASN A 490 -1.08 -19.32 -9.76
CA ASN A 490 -1.29 -18.23 -10.70
C ASN A 490 -0.20 -18.16 -11.76
N THR A 491 -0.60 -17.82 -12.98
CA THR A 491 0.31 -17.42 -14.05
C THR A 491 -0.13 -16.04 -14.53
N THR A 492 0.76 -15.06 -14.42
CA THR A 492 0.53 -13.68 -14.84
C THR A 492 1.30 -13.36 -16.12
N LEU A 493 0.59 -12.77 -17.08
CA LEU A 493 1.14 -12.11 -18.26
C LEU A 493 0.83 -10.62 -18.13
N LYS A 494 1.82 -9.77 -18.33
CA LYS A 494 1.62 -8.30 -18.36
C LYS A 494 2.44 -7.70 -19.48
N ALA A 495 1.88 -6.70 -20.16
CA ALA A 495 2.58 -5.89 -21.15
C ALA A 495 2.13 -4.45 -21.07
N GLY A 496 3.00 -3.51 -21.42
CA GLY A 496 2.64 -2.10 -21.41
C GLY A 496 3.66 -1.20 -22.07
N LEU A 497 3.26 0.05 -22.12
CA LEU A 497 3.97 1.15 -22.75
C LEU A 497 4.01 2.32 -21.78
N ARG A 498 5.17 2.92 -21.60
CA ARG A 498 5.37 4.14 -20.83
C ARG A 498 6.01 5.21 -21.72
N TYR A 499 5.47 6.42 -21.63
CA TYR A 499 6.08 7.62 -22.21
C TYR A 499 6.37 8.61 -21.10
N ARG A 500 7.56 9.17 -21.06
CA ARG A 500 8.02 10.10 -20.02
C ARG A 500 8.68 11.34 -20.62
N ARG A 501 8.24 12.50 -20.11
CA ARG A 501 8.90 13.80 -20.23
C ARG A 501 8.98 14.46 -18.86
N THR A 502 9.68 15.58 -18.78
CA THR A 502 9.74 16.38 -17.54
C THR A 502 8.36 16.89 -17.13
N GLU A 503 7.52 17.24 -18.11
CA GLU A 503 6.22 17.86 -17.90
C GLU A 503 5.10 16.84 -17.68
N TRP A 504 5.25 15.61 -18.20
CA TRP A 504 4.23 14.59 -18.08
C TRP A 504 4.75 13.17 -18.28
N GLU A 505 4.08 12.22 -17.64
CA GLU A 505 4.30 10.79 -17.80
C GLU A 505 2.95 10.09 -18.03
N ALA A 506 2.91 9.16 -18.98
CA ALA A 506 1.76 8.30 -19.22
C ALA A 506 2.20 6.85 -19.28
N THR A 507 1.43 5.96 -18.63
CA THR A 507 1.63 4.51 -18.68
C THR A 507 0.32 3.82 -19.01
N VAL A 508 0.36 2.91 -19.97
CA VAL A 508 -0.74 2.00 -20.32
C VAL A 508 -0.26 0.59 -20.14
N SER A 509 -1.03 -0.26 -19.48
CA SER A 509 -0.69 -1.68 -19.39
C SER A 509 -1.91 -2.59 -19.41
N VAL A 510 -1.72 -3.80 -19.93
CA VAL A 510 -2.67 -4.89 -19.94
C VAL A 510 -2.13 -6.06 -19.12
N LEU A 511 -3.03 -6.69 -18.39
CA LEU A 511 -2.73 -7.82 -17.50
C LEU A 511 -3.64 -9.00 -17.81
N ARG A 512 -3.09 -10.20 -17.77
CA ARG A 512 -3.84 -11.45 -17.78
C ARG A 512 -3.35 -12.38 -16.69
N ASN A 513 -4.22 -12.74 -15.75
CA ASN A 513 -3.98 -13.74 -14.72
C ASN A 513 -4.75 -15.01 -15.04
N TYR A 514 -4.10 -16.16 -14.88
CA TYR A 514 -4.70 -17.49 -14.96
C TYR A 514 -4.62 -18.13 -13.59
N GLY A 515 -5.68 -17.94 -12.78
CA GLY A 515 -5.80 -18.50 -11.44
C GLY A 515 -6.36 -19.93 -11.47
N ARG A 516 -5.81 -20.80 -10.65
CA ARG A 516 -6.23 -22.21 -10.50
C ARG A 516 -6.30 -22.56 -9.03
N ASP A 517 -7.28 -23.39 -8.67
CA ASP A 517 -7.52 -23.84 -7.30
C ASP A 517 -7.71 -22.66 -6.32
N LEU A 518 -8.29 -21.52 -6.76
CA LEU A 518 -8.46 -20.35 -5.91
C LEU A 518 -9.33 -20.68 -4.70
N ILE A 519 -8.97 -20.14 -3.55
CA ILE A 519 -9.66 -20.34 -2.29
C ILE A 519 -10.61 -19.18 -2.04
N ASP A 520 -11.84 -19.48 -1.66
CA ASP A 520 -12.79 -18.46 -1.21
C ASP A 520 -13.76 -19.00 -0.15
N TRP A 521 -14.40 -18.08 0.53
CA TRP A 521 -15.51 -18.31 1.45
C TRP A 521 -16.82 -18.25 0.68
N VAL A 522 -17.53 -19.36 0.62
CA VAL A 522 -18.71 -19.48 -0.22
C VAL A 522 -19.93 -20.04 0.50
N TYR A 523 -21.10 -19.65 0.04
CA TYR A 523 -22.32 -20.41 0.19
C TYR A 523 -22.51 -21.29 -1.03
N GLU A 524 -22.64 -22.60 -0.87
CA GLU A 524 -22.89 -23.51 -1.97
C GLU A 524 -24.38 -23.48 -2.40
N SER A 525 -25.29 -23.15 -1.48
CA SER A 525 -26.74 -23.02 -1.75
C SER A 525 -27.35 -21.87 -0.94
N GLU A 526 -28.61 -21.52 -1.25
CA GLU A 526 -29.38 -20.51 -0.52
C GLU A 526 -29.67 -20.94 0.94
N GLU A 527 -29.78 -22.24 1.21
CA GLU A 527 -29.99 -22.79 2.54
C GLU A 527 -28.70 -22.82 3.39
N SER A 528 -27.55 -22.52 2.82
CA SER A 528 -26.27 -22.52 3.56
C SER A 528 -26.33 -21.54 4.72
N THR A 529 -25.99 -22.00 5.93
CA THR A 529 -26.04 -21.19 7.17
C THR A 529 -24.70 -20.56 7.52
N LYS A 530 -23.61 -21.10 6.97
CA LYS A 530 -22.22 -20.66 7.19
C LYS A 530 -21.48 -20.59 5.86
N TYR A 531 -20.55 -19.65 5.76
CA TYR A 531 -19.56 -19.66 4.69
C TYR A 531 -18.58 -20.82 4.91
N GLN A 532 -18.27 -21.56 3.85
CA GLN A 532 -17.28 -22.64 3.85
C GLN A 532 -16.09 -22.23 2.99
N THR A 533 -14.86 -22.55 3.42
CA THR A 533 -13.67 -22.37 2.58
C THR A 533 -13.56 -23.53 1.60
N LEU A 534 -13.52 -23.18 0.32
CA LEU A 534 -13.38 -24.15 -0.77
C LEU A 534 -12.38 -23.65 -1.84
N ASN A 535 -11.78 -24.59 -2.54
CA ASN A 535 -11.16 -24.26 -3.82
C ASN A 535 -12.25 -24.10 -4.87
N ILE A 536 -12.48 -22.85 -5.32
CA ILE A 536 -13.56 -22.48 -6.23
C ILE A 536 -13.24 -22.70 -7.72
N GLY A 537 -12.13 -23.37 -8.02
CA GLY A 537 -11.75 -23.73 -9.38
C GLY A 537 -10.89 -22.66 -10.07
N LYS A 538 -11.29 -22.23 -11.28
CA LYS A 538 -10.52 -21.33 -12.15
C LYS A 538 -11.08 -19.92 -12.09
N VAL A 539 -10.20 -18.94 -11.86
CA VAL A 539 -10.56 -17.52 -11.95
C VAL A 539 -9.52 -16.83 -12.83
N ASP A 540 -9.97 -16.43 -14.02
CA ASP A 540 -9.11 -15.78 -15.00
C ASP A 540 -9.45 -14.27 -15.04
N ASN A 541 -8.46 -13.41 -14.77
CA ASN A 541 -8.61 -11.96 -14.76
C ASN A 541 -7.99 -11.32 -16.00
N THR A 542 -8.65 -10.35 -16.59
CA THR A 542 -8.10 -9.48 -17.63
C THR A 542 -8.23 -8.04 -17.16
N GLY A 543 -7.11 -7.34 -17.07
CA GLY A 543 -7.04 -5.96 -16.59
C GLY A 543 -6.44 -5.00 -17.62
N LEU A 544 -6.88 -3.74 -17.54
CA LEU A 544 -6.28 -2.59 -18.23
C LEU A 544 -6.02 -1.51 -17.19
N THR A 545 -4.83 -0.91 -17.20
CA THR A 545 -4.50 0.26 -16.38
C THR A 545 -4.00 1.40 -17.24
N LEU A 546 -4.42 2.61 -16.89
CA LEU A 546 -4.01 3.87 -17.49
C LEU A 546 -3.60 4.80 -16.36
N ASP A 547 -2.37 5.29 -16.38
CA ASP A 547 -1.86 6.27 -15.43
C ASP A 547 -1.28 7.45 -16.18
N LEU A 548 -1.74 8.65 -15.86
CA LEU A 548 -1.28 9.93 -16.41
C LEU A 548 -0.90 10.86 -15.26
N SER A 549 0.30 11.38 -15.28
CA SER A 549 0.77 12.41 -14.36
C SER A 549 1.26 13.61 -15.19
N VAL A 550 0.74 14.79 -14.91
CA VAL A 550 1.04 16.03 -15.61
C VAL A 550 1.49 17.09 -14.63
N ARG A 551 2.47 17.88 -15.01
CA ARG A 551 2.93 19.11 -14.36
C ARG A 551 2.44 20.31 -15.17
N PRO A 552 1.19 20.80 -14.92
CA PRO A 552 0.63 21.90 -15.71
C PRO A 552 1.45 23.20 -15.58
N ASP A 553 2.08 23.43 -14.42
CA ASP A 553 2.99 24.55 -14.19
C ASP A 553 4.17 24.59 -15.16
N LEU A 554 4.74 23.43 -15.49
CA LEU A 554 5.84 23.33 -16.47
C LEU A 554 5.37 23.43 -17.92
N LEU A 555 4.14 22.97 -18.22
CA LEU A 555 3.55 23.02 -19.56
C LEU A 555 3.12 24.44 -19.96
N THR A 556 2.50 25.16 -19.01
CA THR A 556 1.83 26.44 -19.30
C THR A 556 2.61 27.66 -18.79
N GLY A 557 3.62 27.44 -17.93
CA GLY A 557 4.29 28.46 -17.15
C GLY A 557 3.41 29.11 -16.06
N CYS A 558 2.19 28.60 -15.83
CA CYS A 558 1.27 29.11 -14.81
C CYS A 558 1.45 28.33 -13.50
N PRO A 559 1.91 28.97 -12.40
CA PRO A 559 2.27 28.27 -11.17
C PRO A 559 1.05 27.89 -10.31
N VAL A 560 -0.17 28.05 -10.81
CA VAL A 560 -1.39 27.78 -10.05
C VAL A 560 -1.64 26.29 -9.92
N PHE A 561 -1.66 25.55 -11.02
CA PHE A 561 -1.85 24.11 -11.03
C PHE A 561 -0.50 23.41 -11.08
N THR A 562 -0.14 22.74 -9.99
CA THR A 562 1.20 22.16 -9.84
C THR A 562 1.26 20.70 -10.23
N GLN A 563 0.17 19.96 -10.07
CA GLN A 563 0.11 18.55 -10.47
C GLN A 563 -1.33 18.13 -10.79
N LEU A 564 -1.48 17.33 -11.84
CA LEU A 564 -2.70 16.57 -12.16
C LEU A 564 -2.32 15.11 -12.35
N LYS A 565 -2.94 14.22 -11.57
CA LYS A 565 -2.82 12.76 -11.76
C LYS A 565 -4.19 12.18 -12.11
N VAL A 566 -4.22 11.37 -13.15
CA VAL A 566 -5.41 10.61 -13.54
C VAL A 566 -5.03 9.13 -13.64
N SER A 567 -5.69 8.30 -12.87
CA SER A 567 -5.46 6.86 -12.85
C SER A 567 -6.76 6.13 -13.08
N TYR A 568 -6.78 5.21 -14.05
CA TYR A 568 -7.94 4.40 -14.36
C TYR A 568 -7.57 2.94 -14.44
N GLY A 569 -8.33 2.10 -13.74
CA GLY A 569 -8.24 0.65 -13.77
C GLY A 569 -9.54 0.01 -14.22
N TYR A 570 -9.44 -0.93 -15.14
CA TYR A 570 -10.53 -1.83 -15.54
C TYR A 570 -10.12 -3.27 -15.29
N MET A 571 -11.02 -4.07 -14.71
CA MET A 571 -10.83 -5.50 -14.48
C MET A 571 -12.08 -6.26 -14.92
N ASN A 572 -11.87 -7.35 -15.66
CA ASN A 572 -12.90 -8.32 -15.97
C ASN A 572 -12.45 -9.70 -15.48
N GLN A 573 -13.32 -10.38 -14.75
CA GLN A 573 -13.06 -11.67 -14.16
C GLN A 573 -13.98 -12.72 -14.77
N LYS A 574 -13.42 -13.86 -15.16
CA LYS A 574 -14.16 -15.04 -15.62
C LYS A 574 -13.91 -16.18 -14.63
N HIS A 575 -14.96 -16.59 -13.95
CA HIS A 575 -14.98 -17.73 -13.05
C HIS A 575 -15.46 -18.98 -13.77
N THR A 576 -14.84 -20.13 -13.48
CA THR A 576 -15.27 -21.46 -13.95
C THR A 576 -15.06 -22.46 -12.84
N SER A 577 -16.14 -23.03 -12.32
CA SER A 577 -16.13 -24.04 -11.26
C SER A 577 -16.86 -25.29 -11.71
N GLU A 578 -16.49 -26.43 -11.15
CA GLU A 578 -17.22 -27.68 -11.25
C GLU A 578 -18.33 -27.81 -10.20
N ARG A 579 -18.36 -26.87 -9.24
CA ARG A 579 -19.36 -26.77 -8.17
C ARG A 579 -20.23 -25.55 -8.36
N ASP A 580 -21.48 -25.66 -7.98
CA ASP A 580 -22.36 -24.51 -7.89
C ASP A 580 -21.96 -23.64 -6.70
N ILE A 581 -21.82 -22.34 -6.92
CA ILE A 581 -21.50 -21.34 -5.90
C ILE A 581 -22.63 -20.31 -5.90
N TYR A 582 -23.45 -20.36 -4.84
CA TYR A 582 -24.55 -19.41 -4.67
C TYR A 582 -24.04 -18.00 -4.34
N LYS A 583 -23.06 -17.89 -3.43
CA LYS A 583 -22.47 -16.61 -3.02
C LYS A 583 -20.98 -16.77 -2.68
N SER A 584 -20.16 -15.87 -3.21
CA SER A 584 -18.74 -15.70 -2.90
C SER A 584 -18.56 -14.48 -1.99
N LEU A 585 -17.65 -14.55 -1.04
CA LEU A 585 -17.41 -13.45 -0.10
C LEU A 585 -16.32 -12.50 -0.58
N TYR A 586 -15.24 -13.03 -1.19
CA TYR A 586 -14.08 -12.23 -1.55
C TYR A 586 -13.63 -12.37 -2.99
N ALA A 587 -13.45 -13.60 -3.49
CA ALA A 587 -12.76 -13.81 -4.77
C ALA A 587 -13.55 -13.33 -5.98
N LEU A 588 -14.87 -13.35 -5.94
CA LEU A 588 -15.74 -12.88 -7.01
C LEU A 588 -16.27 -11.45 -6.77
N ASP A 589 -15.93 -10.85 -5.64
CA ASP A 589 -16.23 -9.47 -5.29
C ASP A 589 -15.02 -8.58 -5.63
N TYR A 590 -14.92 -8.09 -6.84
CA TYR A 590 -13.78 -7.32 -7.34
C TYR A 590 -14.18 -5.94 -7.88
N LEU A 591 -13.24 -4.99 -7.89
CA LEU A 591 -13.42 -3.71 -8.56
C LEU A 591 -13.33 -3.87 -10.07
N ARG A 592 -14.46 -3.68 -10.76
CA ARG A 592 -14.52 -3.69 -12.23
C ARG A 592 -13.95 -2.41 -12.81
N HIS A 593 -14.31 -1.28 -12.24
CA HIS A 593 -13.83 0.04 -12.64
C HIS A 593 -13.37 0.83 -11.44
N LYS A 594 -12.25 1.52 -11.59
CA LYS A 594 -11.72 2.48 -10.63
C LYS A 594 -11.13 3.67 -11.36
N LEU A 595 -11.62 4.86 -11.07
CA LEU A 595 -11.06 6.13 -11.56
C LEU A 595 -10.62 6.96 -10.35
N SER A 596 -9.41 7.48 -10.38
CA SER A 596 -8.88 8.46 -9.42
C SER A 596 -8.37 9.68 -10.18
N VAL A 597 -8.83 10.86 -9.78
CA VAL A 597 -8.35 12.14 -10.31
C VAL A 597 -7.86 12.98 -9.15
N GLN A 598 -6.60 13.33 -9.16
CA GLN A 598 -5.95 14.15 -8.14
C GLN A 598 -5.48 15.45 -8.75
N LEU A 599 -5.75 16.57 -8.10
CA LEU A 599 -5.37 17.90 -8.53
C LEU A 599 -4.73 18.66 -7.37
N ASP A 600 -3.49 19.08 -7.56
CA ASP A 600 -2.79 19.99 -6.66
C ASP A 600 -2.75 21.40 -7.24
N HIS A 601 -3.15 22.39 -6.44
CA HIS A 601 -3.01 23.75 -6.85
C HIS A 601 -2.55 24.67 -5.72
N ARG A 602 -1.84 25.72 -6.11
CA ARG A 602 -1.36 26.77 -5.22
C ARG A 602 -2.36 27.92 -5.23
N ILE A 603 -2.97 28.19 -4.07
CA ILE A 603 -3.88 29.32 -3.90
C ILE A 603 -3.07 30.61 -3.64
N TRP A 604 -2.02 30.48 -2.84
CA TRP A 604 -1.09 31.55 -2.46
C TRP A 604 0.33 30.98 -2.31
N SER A 605 1.31 31.83 -2.00
CA SER A 605 2.72 31.40 -1.90
C SER A 605 2.93 30.18 -0.97
N ARG A 606 2.24 30.13 0.16
CA ARG A 606 2.31 29.07 1.16
C ARG A 606 1.00 28.29 1.36
N LEU A 607 -0.06 28.70 0.69
CA LEU A 607 -1.38 28.06 0.79
C LEU A 607 -1.61 27.20 -0.43
N THR A 608 -1.72 25.91 -0.19
CA THR A 608 -1.95 24.88 -1.22
C THR A 608 -3.27 24.17 -0.98
N ALA A 609 -3.87 23.64 -2.02
CA ALA A 609 -5.00 22.76 -1.92
C ALA A 609 -4.77 21.51 -2.78
N HIS A 610 -5.21 20.39 -2.24
CA HIS A 610 -5.25 19.08 -2.89
C HIS A 610 -6.69 18.59 -2.96
N TRP A 611 -7.06 18.06 -4.10
CA TRP A 611 -8.36 17.44 -4.36
C TRP A 611 -8.15 16.03 -4.88
N CYS A 612 -8.91 15.07 -4.37
CA CYS A 612 -8.89 13.69 -4.84
C CYS A 612 -10.33 13.21 -5.07
N MET A 613 -10.73 13.07 -6.33
CA MET A 613 -11.97 12.46 -6.71
C MET A 613 -11.73 10.98 -7.02
N ARG A 614 -12.54 10.09 -6.44
CA ARG A 614 -12.51 8.65 -6.71
C ARG A 614 -13.89 8.18 -7.11
N TRP A 615 -13.97 7.48 -8.24
CA TRP A 615 -15.15 6.76 -8.68
C TRP A 615 -14.84 5.28 -8.79
N GLN A 616 -15.74 4.43 -8.27
CA GLN A 616 -15.54 2.98 -8.21
C GLN A 616 -16.83 2.25 -8.56
N GLN A 617 -16.68 1.14 -9.27
CA GLN A 617 -17.74 0.16 -9.52
C GLN A 617 -17.23 -1.22 -9.13
N ARG A 618 -17.82 -1.78 -8.08
CA ARG A 618 -17.59 -3.14 -7.60
C ARG A 618 -18.65 -4.08 -8.14
N MET A 619 -18.25 -5.32 -8.39
CA MET A 619 -19.19 -6.38 -8.78
C MET A 619 -19.90 -6.95 -7.54
N ASN A 620 -20.76 -7.97 -7.73
CA ASN A 620 -21.47 -8.66 -6.67
C ASN A 620 -22.56 -7.82 -5.96
N GLY A 621 -23.31 -7.01 -6.73
CA GLY A 621 -24.48 -6.28 -6.24
C GLY A 621 -24.22 -4.91 -5.61
N TYR A 622 -22.98 -4.44 -5.56
CA TYR A 622 -22.66 -3.10 -5.05
C TYR A 622 -23.03 -2.01 -6.05
N HIS A 623 -23.57 -0.89 -5.53
CA HIS A 623 -23.81 0.31 -6.33
C HIS A 623 -22.51 1.09 -6.58
N PRO A 624 -22.29 1.58 -7.82
CA PRO A 624 -21.18 2.49 -8.09
C PRO A 624 -21.31 3.77 -7.26
N TYR A 625 -20.17 4.31 -6.81
CA TYR A 625 -20.16 5.57 -6.08
C TYR A 625 -18.98 6.46 -6.49
N ALA A 626 -19.16 7.77 -6.26
CA ALA A 626 -18.10 8.76 -6.37
C ALA A 626 -17.90 9.47 -5.03
N LYS A 627 -16.65 9.75 -4.70
CA LYS A 627 -16.24 10.38 -3.45
C LYS A 627 -15.21 11.47 -3.75
N LEU A 628 -15.32 12.61 -3.07
CA LEU A 628 -14.37 13.72 -3.15
C LEU A 628 -13.73 13.96 -1.80
N ASP A 629 -12.40 13.97 -1.77
CA ASP A 629 -11.58 14.31 -0.61
C ASP A 629 -10.81 15.60 -0.90
N ALA A 630 -10.52 16.40 0.13
CA ALA A 630 -9.71 17.60 -0.02
C ALA A 630 -8.83 17.86 1.18
N LYS A 631 -7.70 18.54 0.94
CA LYS A 631 -6.82 19.10 1.95
C LYS A 631 -6.47 20.53 1.58
N LEU A 632 -6.57 21.42 2.55
CA LEU A 632 -6.07 22.79 2.50
C LEU A 632 -4.90 22.89 3.46
N ALA A 633 -3.73 23.31 3.00
CA ALA A 633 -2.52 23.36 3.82
C ALA A 633 -1.80 24.70 3.69
N TRP A 634 -1.37 25.22 4.83
CA TRP A 634 -0.44 26.34 4.94
C TRP A 634 0.93 25.79 5.32
N ASP A 635 1.86 25.81 4.36
CA ASP A 635 3.21 25.29 4.51
C ASP A 635 4.19 26.44 4.84
N ALA A 636 4.72 26.45 6.05
CA ALA A 636 5.82 27.30 6.47
C ALA A 636 7.09 26.46 6.71
N ASP A 637 8.25 27.10 6.80
CA ASP A 637 9.54 26.42 6.86
C ASP A 637 9.68 25.46 8.06
N LYS A 638 9.07 25.81 9.20
CA LYS A 638 9.16 25.05 10.46
C LYS A 638 7.83 24.44 10.93
N TYR A 639 6.73 24.81 10.31
CA TYR A 639 5.42 24.29 10.67
C TYR A 639 4.47 24.20 9.47
N ASN A 640 3.53 23.29 9.55
CA ASN A 640 2.46 23.11 8.61
C ASN A 640 1.13 23.10 9.39
N ILE A 641 0.13 23.86 8.93
CA ILE A 641 -1.23 23.85 9.48
C ILE A 641 -2.17 23.45 8.36
N TYR A 642 -3.11 22.56 8.62
CA TYR A 642 -3.96 22.04 7.56
C TYR A 642 -5.37 21.67 8.05
N LEU A 643 -6.29 21.69 7.10
CA LEU A 643 -7.63 21.16 7.21
C LEU A 643 -7.79 20.06 6.15
N LYS A 644 -8.26 18.89 6.58
CA LYS A 644 -8.56 17.76 5.71
C LYS A 644 -10.04 17.43 5.78
N ALA A 645 -10.62 17.02 4.67
CA ALA A 645 -11.98 16.51 4.62
C ALA A 645 -11.98 15.25 3.73
N ASP A 646 -12.29 14.12 4.34
CA ASP A 646 -12.59 12.88 3.65
C ASP A 646 -14.09 12.85 3.33
N ASN A 647 -14.44 12.40 2.11
CA ASN A 647 -15.83 12.27 1.67
C ASN A 647 -16.67 13.54 1.80
N ILE A 648 -16.20 14.66 1.24
CA ILE A 648 -16.93 15.96 1.26
C ILE A 648 -18.34 15.82 0.69
N THR A 649 -18.55 14.91 -0.25
CA THR A 649 -19.84 14.60 -0.84
C THR A 649 -20.82 13.96 0.15
N ASN A 650 -20.35 13.58 1.34
CA ASN A 650 -21.11 12.90 2.38
C ASN A 650 -21.88 11.67 1.88
N HIS A 651 -21.28 10.94 0.93
CA HIS A 651 -21.90 9.77 0.34
C HIS A 651 -21.77 8.56 1.27
N ARG A 652 -22.87 7.84 1.49
CA ARG A 652 -22.86 6.58 2.25
C ARG A 652 -22.69 5.43 1.27
N TYR A 653 -21.71 4.57 1.51
CA TYR A 653 -21.35 3.48 0.60
C TYR A 653 -20.85 2.26 1.38
N TYR A 654 -20.74 1.15 0.68
CA TYR A 654 -20.24 -0.13 1.18
C TYR A 654 -19.05 -0.55 0.32
N ASP A 655 -17.93 -0.89 0.94
CA ASP A 655 -16.74 -1.45 0.26
C ASP A 655 -16.68 -2.97 0.41
N ILE A 656 -17.25 -3.50 1.49
CA ILE A 656 -17.25 -4.93 1.80
C ILE A 656 -18.48 -5.30 2.63
N GLY A 657 -19.16 -6.38 2.24
CA GLY A 657 -20.31 -6.91 2.96
C GLY A 657 -21.32 -5.83 3.34
N ASP A 658 -21.82 -5.89 4.56
CA ASP A 658 -22.76 -4.93 5.13
C ASP A 658 -22.07 -3.89 6.03
N VAL A 659 -20.77 -3.63 5.81
CA VAL A 659 -20.01 -2.63 6.57
C VAL A 659 -20.21 -1.24 5.96
N LEU A 660 -21.12 -0.48 6.57
CA LEU A 660 -21.40 0.90 6.15
C LEU A 660 -20.20 1.80 6.41
N GLN A 661 -19.74 2.50 5.38
CA GLN A 661 -18.66 3.45 5.48
C GLN A 661 -19.14 4.80 6.03
N PRO A 662 -18.31 5.51 6.83
CA PRO A 662 -18.68 6.80 7.38
C PRO A 662 -18.92 7.84 6.28
N GLY A 663 -19.78 8.82 6.57
CA GLY A 663 -19.99 10.01 5.75
C GLY A 663 -18.79 10.96 5.79
N ILE A 664 -19.04 12.26 5.73
CA ILE A 664 -17.98 13.28 5.79
C ILE A 664 -17.19 13.19 7.10
N TRP A 665 -15.84 13.22 6.97
CA TRP A 665 -14.91 13.24 8.10
C TRP A 665 -13.96 14.43 7.96
N ILE A 666 -14.03 15.37 8.88
CA ILE A 666 -13.22 16.59 8.85
C ILE A 666 -12.19 16.55 9.97
N MET A 667 -10.93 16.85 9.63
CA MET A 667 -9.80 16.90 10.56
C MET A 667 -9.03 18.20 10.37
N ALA A 668 -8.67 18.84 11.48
CA ALA A 668 -7.71 19.95 11.50
C ALA A 668 -6.44 19.51 12.22
N GLY A 669 -5.29 19.92 11.72
CA GLY A 669 -4.02 19.52 12.29
C GLY A 669 -2.91 20.54 12.14
N ALA A 670 -1.88 20.37 12.98
CA ALA A 670 -0.66 21.13 12.93
C ALA A 670 0.54 20.19 13.10
N LYS A 671 1.59 20.44 12.32
CA LYS A 671 2.88 19.77 12.42
C LYS A 671 3.98 20.81 12.63
N VAL A 672 4.89 20.54 13.54
CA VAL A 672 6.10 21.34 13.75
C VAL A 672 7.31 20.43 13.46
N LYS A 673 8.32 20.99 12.78
CA LYS A 673 9.60 20.32 12.52
C LYS A 673 10.75 21.26 12.91
N ILE A 674 11.72 20.75 13.62
CA ILE A 674 12.92 21.48 14.06
C ILE A 674 14.12 20.67 13.58
N ASP A 675 14.93 21.23 12.69
CA ASP A 675 16.20 20.67 12.26
C ASP A 675 17.33 21.18 13.15
N PHE A 676 18.37 20.34 13.48
CA PHE A 676 19.49 20.65 14.37
C PHE A 676 20.77 19.90 14.01
#